data_87c941e4e9492c62d418c84d37e6267d
#
_entry.id   87c941e4e9492c62d418c84d37e6267d
#
_cell.length_a   1.000
_cell.length_b   1.000
_cell.length_c   1.000
_cell.angle_alpha   90.00
_cell.angle_beta   90.00
_cell.angle_gamma   90.00
#
_symmetry.space_group_name_H-M   'P 1'
#
loop_
_entity.id
_entity.type
_entity.pdbx_description
1 polymer ?
#
loop_
_entity_poly.entity_id
_entity_poly.type
_entity_poly.pdbx_seq_one_letter_code
_entity_poly.pdbx_strand_id
1 'polypeptide(L)'
;MTAIKDDYYHVGLTDEQVRKSRDEHGVNLLTPPKRPSLWKLYLEKFEDPVVRVLLVAALFSLIISIVENEYAETIGIIVAILLATGIGFFFEYDAGKKFDLLNAVNEETLVKVIRNGHVQEIPRKDVVVGDIVVLETGEEVPADGELLEAISLQVNESNLTGEPVVTKTTVEADFDEEATYASNRILRGTTVVDGHGTMRVEAVGDATEIGKVARQSTEQNTEPTPLNIQLTKLANLIGKIGFSVAGLAFLIFFVKDVVLVYDFSSFHTFRDWLPALQATLQYFMMAVTLIVVAVPEGLPMSVTLSLALNMRRMLSTNNLVRKMHACETMGAITVICTDKTGTLTQNLMQVHEPNFYGLKNNGQLGNDDLSKLVMEGISANSTAFLEEEVTGEKPKGVGNPTEVALLLWLNSQECDYLALREKATVIDQLTFSTERKFMATLVQSSLIGKKVLYVKGAPEIVLGKCKDVMLDGKRVDAVEYRSTVEAQLLNYQNMAMRTLGFAFKIVDDAEASDCVSLVAENDLSFLGVVAISDPIRPDVPAAVAKCQSAGIGVKIVTGDTPGTATEIARQIGLWKPEDTEKNRITGAAFAELTDEEALDRVMDLKIMSRARPTDKQRLVQLLQQKGAVVAVTGDGTNDAPALNHAQVGLSMGTGTSVAKEASDITLLDDSFNSIGTAVMWGRSLYKNIQRFIVFQLTINFVALFIVLLGSLVGTTLPLTVTQMLWVNLIMDTFAALALASIPPSESVMKEKPRKSTDFIITKSMRYYILGMGTAFLVLLMGMLFWFNSEEGGMTTYRLTVFFTFFVMLQFWNLFNARVFGTSDSAFKGISKSYGMELIILAILGGQILIVQFGGAVFRTVPLDFMTWMTIVVSTSFVLWIGELVRLIRRLTQK
;
A
#
# COMPACT_ATOMS: atom_id res chain seq x y z
N MET A 1 -41.67 21.57 27.69
CA MET A 1 -40.92 21.08 26.53
C MET A 1 -39.45 20.74 26.83
N THR A 2 -38.98 20.95 28.05
CA THR A 2 -37.58 20.70 28.47
C THR A 2 -37.31 19.27 28.97
N ALA A 3 -38.30 18.54 29.40
CA ALA A 3 -38.13 17.17 29.97
C ALA A 3 -38.02 16.03 28.92
N ILE A 4 -38.31 16.31 27.65
CA ILE A 4 -38.21 15.27 26.59
C ILE A 4 -36.83 15.32 25.90
N LYS A 5 -36.02 16.36 26.13
CA LYS A 5 -34.67 16.48 25.55
C LYS A 5 -33.65 15.60 26.25
N ASP A 6 -33.74 15.39 27.56
CA ASP A 6 -32.69 14.67 28.31
C ASP A 6 -32.69 13.15 28.10
N ASP A 7 -33.85 12.54 27.82
CA ASP A 7 -33.95 11.08 27.63
C ASP A 7 -33.45 10.61 26.28
N TYR A 8 -33.50 11.45 25.23
CA TYR A 8 -33.11 11.09 23.87
C TYR A 8 -31.58 10.88 23.72
N TYR A 9 -30.80 11.62 24.47
CA TYR A 9 -29.33 11.57 24.39
C TYR A 9 -28.74 10.28 24.93
N HIS A 10 -29.43 9.66 25.88
CA HIS A 10 -28.98 8.40 26.49
C HIS A 10 -29.54 7.14 25.80
N VAL A 11 -30.61 7.28 25.03
CA VAL A 11 -31.30 6.15 24.42
C VAL A 11 -30.97 6.01 22.92
N GLY A 12 -30.78 7.14 22.21
CA GLY A 12 -30.54 7.14 20.76
C GLY A 12 -31.73 6.63 19.94
N LEU A 13 -31.52 6.33 18.65
CA LEU A 13 -32.55 5.81 17.77
C LEU A 13 -32.85 4.33 18.03
N THR A 14 -34.14 3.97 17.87
CA THR A 14 -34.57 2.57 17.81
C THR A 14 -34.36 2.00 16.38
N ASP A 15 -34.33 0.69 16.24
CA ASP A 15 -34.14 0.03 14.92
C ASP A 15 -35.21 0.42 13.89
N GLU A 16 -36.42 0.68 14.34
CA GLU A 16 -37.53 1.14 13.49
C GLU A 16 -37.27 2.58 12.99
N GLN A 17 -36.82 3.46 13.90
CA GLN A 17 -36.45 4.83 13.55
C GLN A 17 -35.25 4.88 12.62
N VAL A 18 -34.26 4.02 12.80
CA VAL A 18 -33.09 3.87 11.89
C VAL A 18 -33.53 3.50 10.50
N ARG A 19 -34.45 2.51 10.36
CA ARG A 19 -34.99 2.14 9.03
C ARG A 19 -35.73 3.29 8.37
N LYS A 20 -36.58 3.98 9.12
CA LYS A 20 -37.33 5.12 8.63
C LYS A 20 -36.42 6.26 8.19
N SER A 21 -35.42 6.61 8.99
CA SER A 21 -34.43 7.66 8.65
C SER A 21 -33.61 7.27 7.40
N ARG A 22 -33.25 5.99 7.26
CA ARG A 22 -32.54 5.49 6.06
C ARG A 22 -33.42 5.60 4.81
N ASP A 23 -34.70 5.32 4.91
CA ASP A 23 -35.62 5.43 3.77
C ASP A 23 -35.85 6.90 3.37
N GLU A 24 -35.87 7.83 4.34
CA GLU A 24 -36.11 9.26 4.10
C GLU A 24 -34.85 10.01 3.64
N HIS A 25 -33.67 9.71 4.20
CA HIS A 25 -32.43 10.47 3.99
C HIS A 25 -31.34 9.71 3.25
N GLY A 26 -31.54 8.40 2.98
CA GLY A 26 -30.58 7.54 2.29
C GLY A 26 -29.47 7.01 3.20
N VAL A 27 -28.41 6.55 2.56
CA VAL A 27 -27.21 5.97 3.21
C VAL A 27 -26.09 6.98 3.29
N ASN A 28 -25.20 6.84 4.27
CA ASN A 28 -24.07 7.72 4.45
C ASN A 28 -22.89 7.41 3.50
N LEU A 29 -23.20 7.35 2.20
CA LEU A 29 -22.22 7.16 1.12
C LEU A 29 -22.20 8.42 0.25
N LEU A 30 -20.99 8.83 -0.15
CA LEU A 30 -20.82 9.84 -1.19
C LEU A 30 -21.07 9.17 -2.55
N THR A 31 -21.89 9.80 -3.39
CA THR A 31 -22.09 9.31 -4.76
C THR A 31 -20.76 9.43 -5.51
N PRO A 32 -20.19 8.33 -6.01
CA PRO A 32 -18.96 8.40 -6.80
C PRO A 32 -19.14 9.34 -7.99
N PRO A 33 -18.10 10.07 -8.41
CA PRO A 33 -18.20 10.96 -9.56
C PRO A 33 -18.72 10.18 -10.78
N LYS A 34 -19.65 10.82 -11.53
CA LYS A 34 -20.27 10.19 -12.71
C LYS A 34 -19.18 9.78 -13.67
N ARG A 35 -19.07 8.50 -13.91
CA ARG A 35 -18.18 7.98 -14.95
C ARG A 35 -18.60 8.53 -16.30
N PRO A 36 -17.64 8.84 -17.18
CA PRO A 36 -17.96 9.12 -18.57
C PRO A 36 -18.76 7.95 -19.14
N SER A 37 -19.74 8.26 -20.01
CA SER A 37 -20.53 7.19 -20.62
C SER A 37 -19.63 6.22 -21.37
N LEU A 38 -20.02 4.93 -21.45
CA LEU A 38 -19.25 3.91 -22.17
C LEU A 38 -18.95 4.32 -23.61
N TRP A 39 -19.88 5.03 -24.25
CA TRP A 39 -19.69 5.58 -25.58
C TRP A 39 -18.61 6.67 -25.63
N LYS A 40 -18.53 7.52 -24.62
CA LYS A 40 -17.47 8.56 -24.54
C LYS A 40 -16.09 7.89 -24.37
N LEU A 41 -15.97 6.94 -23.46
CA LEU A 41 -14.73 6.15 -23.25
C LEU A 41 -14.30 5.40 -24.53
N TYR A 42 -15.26 4.85 -25.27
CA TYR A 42 -14.96 4.19 -26.54
C TYR A 42 -14.52 5.20 -27.63
N LEU A 43 -15.18 6.35 -27.73
CA LEU A 43 -14.83 7.40 -28.70
C LEU A 43 -13.47 8.04 -28.40
N GLU A 44 -13.08 8.15 -27.14
CA GLU A 44 -11.74 8.60 -26.74
C GLU A 44 -10.61 7.73 -27.35
N LYS A 45 -10.88 6.44 -27.66
CA LYS A 45 -9.91 5.57 -28.35
C LYS A 45 -9.58 6.01 -29.77
N PHE A 46 -10.48 6.79 -30.41
CA PHE A 46 -10.22 7.35 -31.74
C PHE A 46 -9.33 8.61 -31.69
N GLU A 47 -9.01 9.11 -30.50
CA GLU A 47 -8.04 10.19 -30.33
C GLU A 47 -6.59 9.71 -30.41
N ASP A 48 -6.37 8.40 -30.35
CA ASP A 48 -5.04 7.80 -30.46
C ASP A 48 -4.40 8.13 -31.82
N PRO A 49 -3.12 8.60 -31.84
CA PRO A 49 -2.42 8.97 -33.06
C PRO A 49 -2.36 7.83 -34.10
N VAL A 50 -2.23 6.58 -33.66
CA VAL A 50 -2.15 5.41 -34.55
C VAL A 50 -3.53 5.15 -35.19
N VAL A 51 -4.59 5.22 -34.38
CA VAL A 51 -5.96 5.05 -34.90
C VAL A 51 -6.30 6.15 -35.91
N ARG A 52 -5.87 7.39 -35.66
CA ARG A 52 -6.06 8.50 -36.62
C ARG A 52 -5.32 8.24 -37.94
N VAL A 53 -4.09 7.76 -37.90
CA VAL A 53 -3.33 7.38 -39.10
C VAL A 53 -4.02 6.24 -39.84
N LEU A 54 -4.54 5.23 -39.12
CA LEU A 54 -5.30 4.13 -39.73
C LEU A 54 -6.60 4.59 -40.36
N LEU A 55 -7.32 5.56 -39.78
CA LEU A 55 -8.52 6.15 -40.38
C LEU A 55 -8.21 6.87 -41.70
N VAL A 56 -7.10 7.60 -41.74
CA VAL A 56 -6.62 8.22 -42.98
C VAL A 56 -6.25 7.18 -44.02
N ALA A 57 -5.55 6.10 -43.60
CA ALA A 57 -5.24 4.97 -44.50
C ALA A 57 -6.50 4.28 -45.04
N ALA A 58 -7.52 4.04 -44.18
CA ALA A 58 -8.81 3.48 -44.59
C ALA A 58 -9.54 4.34 -45.61
N LEU A 59 -9.50 5.67 -45.43
CA LEU A 59 -10.10 6.59 -46.38
C LEU A 59 -9.43 6.52 -47.76
N PHE A 60 -8.09 6.55 -47.82
CA PHE A 60 -7.33 6.43 -49.07
C PHE A 60 -7.54 5.03 -49.71
N SER A 61 -7.49 3.96 -48.93
CA SER A 61 -7.75 2.61 -49.40
C SER A 61 -9.18 2.46 -49.98
N LEU A 62 -10.18 3.10 -49.34
CA LEU A 62 -11.57 3.09 -49.82
C LEU A 62 -11.71 3.77 -51.19
N ILE A 63 -11.05 4.90 -51.40
CA ILE A 63 -11.07 5.63 -52.68
C ILE A 63 -10.54 4.72 -53.81
N ILE A 64 -9.46 4.01 -53.56
CA ILE A 64 -8.87 3.11 -54.56
C ILE A 64 -9.70 1.87 -54.75
N SER A 65 -10.23 1.28 -53.71
CA SER A 65 -11.14 0.12 -53.74
C SER A 65 -12.38 0.37 -54.59
N ILE A 66 -12.93 1.59 -54.58
CA ILE A 66 -14.08 1.98 -55.44
C ILE A 66 -13.67 1.97 -56.91
N VAL A 67 -12.42 2.35 -57.22
CA VAL A 67 -11.92 2.40 -58.64
C VAL A 67 -11.57 1.00 -59.15
N GLU A 68 -10.99 0.15 -58.31
CA GLU A 68 -10.53 -1.21 -58.65
C GLU A 68 -11.60 -2.30 -58.47
N ASN A 69 -12.65 -1.95 -57.69
CA ASN A 69 -13.69 -2.87 -57.27
C ASN A 69 -13.19 -4.06 -56.40
N GLU A 70 -12.08 -3.80 -55.67
CA GLU A 70 -11.45 -4.72 -54.71
C GLU A 70 -11.48 -4.12 -53.30
N TYR A 71 -12.30 -4.65 -52.39
CA TYR A 71 -12.53 -4.08 -51.06
C TYR A 71 -11.81 -4.81 -49.92
N ALA A 72 -11.04 -5.87 -50.18
CA ALA A 72 -10.46 -6.73 -49.18
C ALA A 72 -9.51 -6.00 -48.24
N GLU A 73 -8.66 -5.10 -48.78
CA GLU A 73 -7.69 -4.32 -47.97
C GLU A 73 -8.39 -3.29 -47.10
N THR A 74 -9.36 -2.57 -47.64
CA THR A 74 -10.15 -1.58 -46.88
C THR A 74 -10.92 -2.24 -45.73
N ILE A 75 -11.54 -3.39 -45.99
CA ILE A 75 -12.25 -4.17 -44.95
C ILE A 75 -11.24 -4.59 -43.88
N GLY A 76 -10.05 -5.05 -44.26
CA GLY A 76 -8.99 -5.43 -43.36
C GLY A 76 -8.57 -4.30 -42.42
N ILE A 77 -8.39 -3.07 -42.93
CA ILE A 77 -8.04 -1.89 -42.14
C ILE A 77 -9.18 -1.50 -41.19
N ILE A 78 -10.42 -1.54 -41.65
CA ILE A 78 -11.59 -1.24 -40.79
C ILE A 78 -11.72 -2.27 -39.65
N VAL A 79 -11.58 -3.56 -39.96
CA VAL A 79 -11.59 -4.63 -38.94
C VAL A 79 -10.46 -4.41 -37.95
N ALA A 80 -9.28 -4.04 -38.42
CA ALA A 80 -8.14 -3.73 -37.56
C ALA A 80 -8.40 -2.55 -36.59
N ILE A 81 -9.01 -1.44 -37.09
CA ILE A 81 -9.42 -0.30 -36.27
C ILE A 81 -10.43 -0.73 -35.21
N LEU A 82 -11.46 -1.50 -35.58
CA LEU A 82 -12.48 -1.97 -34.65
C LEU A 82 -11.89 -2.91 -33.59
N LEU A 83 -10.97 -3.78 -33.95
CA LEU A 83 -10.27 -4.66 -33.01
C LEU A 83 -9.38 -3.84 -32.06
N ALA A 84 -8.60 -2.91 -32.60
CA ALA A 84 -7.72 -2.05 -31.81
C ALA A 84 -8.50 -1.25 -30.75
N THR A 85 -9.52 -0.51 -31.21
CA THR A 85 -10.35 0.31 -30.33
C THR A 85 -11.18 -0.51 -29.36
N GLY A 86 -11.75 -1.64 -29.81
CA GLY A 86 -12.59 -2.53 -29.01
C GLY A 86 -11.84 -3.26 -27.92
N ILE A 87 -10.67 -3.81 -28.23
CA ILE A 87 -9.82 -4.51 -27.27
C ILE A 87 -9.25 -3.51 -26.27
N GLY A 88 -8.72 -2.36 -26.71
CA GLY A 88 -8.22 -1.31 -25.85
C GLY A 88 -9.29 -0.80 -24.86
N PHE A 89 -10.52 -0.57 -25.35
CA PHE A 89 -11.66 -0.19 -24.52
C PHE A 89 -12.00 -1.25 -23.47
N PHE A 90 -12.08 -2.53 -23.89
CA PHE A 90 -12.45 -3.63 -23.00
C PHE A 90 -11.49 -3.78 -21.83
N PHE A 91 -10.18 -3.76 -22.10
CA PHE A 91 -9.18 -3.92 -21.06
C PHE A 91 -9.12 -2.73 -20.10
N GLU A 92 -9.29 -1.50 -20.60
CA GLU A 92 -9.31 -0.31 -19.74
C GLU A 92 -10.57 -0.28 -18.87
N TYR A 93 -11.72 -0.66 -19.42
CA TYR A 93 -12.96 -0.80 -18.66
C TYR A 93 -12.86 -1.86 -17.57
N ASP A 94 -12.32 -3.05 -17.89
CA ASP A 94 -12.14 -4.15 -16.93
C ASP A 94 -11.13 -3.77 -15.81
N ALA A 95 -10.02 -3.11 -16.17
CA ALA A 95 -9.05 -2.62 -15.20
C ALA A 95 -9.66 -1.56 -14.25
N GLY A 96 -10.40 -0.60 -14.79
CA GLY A 96 -11.12 0.41 -14.01
C GLY A 96 -12.16 -0.22 -13.07
N LYS A 97 -12.93 -1.19 -13.54
CA LYS A 97 -13.93 -1.90 -12.71
C LYS A 97 -13.28 -2.67 -11.56
N LYS A 98 -12.14 -3.32 -11.80
CA LYS A 98 -11.39 -4.04 -10.75
C LYS A 98 -10.82 -3.09 -9.70
N PHE A 99 -10.34 -1.94 -10.12
CA PHE A 99 -9.85 -0.90 -9.21
C PHE A 99 -10.95 -0.39 -8.27
N ASP A 100 -12.15 -0.12 -8.80
CA ASP A 100 -13.26 0.36 -7.97
C ASP A 100 -13.76 -0.69 -6.97
N LEU A 101 -13.79 -1.96 -7.37
CA LEU A 101 -14.14 -3.05 -6.44
C LEU A 101 -13.15 -3.15 -5.26
N LEU A 102 -11.87 -2.89 -5.50
CA LEU A 102 -10.85 -2.87 -4.44
C LEU A 102 -10.99 -1.64 -3.53
N ASN A 103 -11.36 -0.50 -4.08
CA ASN A 103 -11.59 0.72 -3.28
C ASN A 103 -12.88 0.63 -2.44
N ALA A 104 -13.91 -0.05 -2.91
CA ALA A 104 -15.15 -0.25 -2.16
C ALA A 104 -14.95 -1.05 -0.86
N VAL A 105 -13.93 -1.89 -0.77
CA VAL A 105 -13.56 -2.62 0.47
C VAL A 105 -13.01 -1.67 1.54
N ASN A 106 -12.55 -0.47 1.17
CA ASN A 106 -11.97 0.52 2.09
C ASN A 106 -12.99 1.31 2.93
N GLU A 107 -14.30 1.17 2.69
CA GLU A 107 -15.33 2.01 3.33
C GLU A 107 -15.91 1.40 4.63
N GLU A 108 -15.34 0.36 5.19
CA GLU A 108 -15.80 -0.28 6.43
C GLU A 108 -15.17 0.32 7.71
N THR A 109 -15.03 1.64 7.78
CA THR A 109 -14.65 2.31 9.03
C THR A 109 -15.80 2.19 10.02
N LEU A 110 -15.52 1.64 11.22
CA LEU A 110 -16.48 1.51 12.29
C LEU A 110 -16.63 2.85 13.03
N VAL A 111 -17.84 3.16 13.45
CA VAL A 111 -18.23 4.40 14.15
C VAL A 111 -19.04 4.03 15.38
N LYS A 112 -18.73 4.64 16.52
CA LYS A 112 -19.45 4.43 17.77
C LYS A 112 -20.74 5.27 17.79
N VAL A 113 -21.87 4.62 17.88
CA VAL A 113 -23.18 5.27 17.95
C VAL A 113 -23.96 4.77 19.16
N ILE A 114 -24.83 5.65 19.70
CA ILE A 114 -25.78 5.26 20.73
C ILE A 114 -27.11 4.94 20.06
N ARG A 115 -27.55 3.68 20.16
CA ARG A 115 -28.84 3.21 19.68
C ARG A 115 -29.45 2.25 20.70
N ASN A 116 -30.74 2.26 20.86
CA ASN A 116 -31.46 1.42 21.82
C ASN A 116 -30.90 1.49 23.27
N GLY A 117 -30.34 2.62 23.67
CA GLY A 117 -29.75 2.83 25.01
C GLY A 117 -28.32 2.25 25.18
N HIS A 118 -27.71 1.75 24.14
CA HIS A 118 -26.36 1.15 24.20
C HIS A 118 -25.44 1.75 23.15
N VAL A 119 -24.15 1.90 23.52
CA VAL A 119 -23.09 2.22 22.56
C VAL A 119 -22.80 0.97 21.74
N GLN A 120 -22.81 1.11 20.42
CA GLN A 120 -22.47 0.05 19.48
C GLN A 120 -21.62 0.58 18.35
N GLU A 121 -20.76 -0.27 17.82
CA GLU A 121 -19.94 0.04 16.63
C GLU A 121 -20.68 -0.39 15.37
N ILE A 122 -20.87 0.55 14.45
CA ILE A 122 -21.50 0.31 13.15
C ILE A 122 -20.60 0.80 12.01
N PRO A 123 -20.66 0.20 10.79
CA PRO A 123 -20.00 0.76 9.63
C PRO A 123 -20.44 2.20 9.35
N ARG A 124 -19.50 3.08 8.98
CA ARG A 124 -19.78 4.49 8.67
C ARG A 124 -20.93 4.67 7.65
N LYS A 125 -21.04 3.79 6.69
CA LYS A 125 -22.13 3.78 5.69
C LYS A 125 -23.53 3.60 6.28
N ASP A 126 -23.62 3.01 7.47
CA ASP A 126 -24.87 2.68 8.15
C ASP A 126 -25.32 3.75 9.14
N VAL A 127 -24.56 4.85 9.29
CA VAL A 127 -24.94 6.05 10.04
C VAL A 127 -26.10 6.74 9.33
N VAL A 128 -27.13 7.13 10.08
CA VAL A 128 -28.34 7.79 9.56
C VAL A 128 -28.60 9.12 10.25
N VAL A 129 -29.40 9.97 9.63
CA VAL A 129 -29.83 11.25 10.25
C VAL A 129 -30.58 10.96 11.55
N GLY A 130 -30.21 11.67 12.63
CA GLY A 130 -30.74 11.48 13.97
C GLY A 130 -29.91 10.56 14.86
N ASP A 131 -28.93 9.85 14.33
CA ASP A 131 -28.00 9.07 15.16
C ASP A 131 -27.24 9.95 16.15
N ILE A 132 -26.95 9.39 17.31
CA ILE A 132 -26.06 10.00 18.30
C ILE A 132 -24.69 9.33 18.15
N VAL A 133 -23.69 10.09 17.70
CA VAL A 133 -22.32 9.60 17.48
C VAL A 133 -21.43 10.06 18.63
N VAL A 134 -20.65 9.16 19.19
CA VAL A 134 -19.59 9.47 20.17
C VAL A 134 -18.30 9.74 19.41
N LEU A 135 -17.66 10.86 19.72
CA LEU A 135 -16.43 11.34 19.08
C LEU A 135 -15.29 11.34 20.08
N GLU A 136 -14.20 10.70 19.73
CA GLU A 136 -12.98 10.61 20.52
C GLU A 136 -11.77 11.14 19.73
N THR A 137 -10.72 11.52 20.46
CA THR A 137 -9.47 12.00 19.86
C THR A 137 -8.91 10.98 18.86
N GLY A 138 -8.61 11.44 17.64
CA GLY A 138 -8.09 10.61 16.55
C GLY A 138 -9.15 10.02 15.65
N GLU A 139 -10.43 10.25 15.89
CA GLU A 139 -11.52 9.78 15.03
C GLU A 139 -11.92 10.83 13.99
N GLU A 140 -12.30 10.34 12.81
CA GLU A 140 -12.89 11.15 11.76
C GLU A 140 -14.40 11.29 11.98
N VAL A 141 -14.91 12.50 11.84
CA VAL A 141 -16.34 12.78 11.93
C VAL A 141 -17.08 12.13 10.74
N PRO A 142 -18.04 11.22 11.01
CA PRO A 142 -18.62 10.38 9.96
C PRO A 142 -19.68 11.08 9.10
N ALA A 143 -20.30 12.13 9.63
CA ALA A 143 -21.41 12.84 9.02
C ALA A 143 -21.47 14.27 9.56
N ASP A 144 -22.24 15.17 8.93
CA ASP A 144 -22.45 16.52 9.49
C ASP A 144 -23.50 16.46 10.62
N GLY A 145 -23.25 17.23 11.67
CA GLY A 145 -24.18 17.27 12.79
C GLY A 145 -23.96 18.43 13.75
N GLU A 146 -24.83 18.46 14.76
CA GLU A 146 -24.80 19.38 15.87
C GLU A 146 -24.22 18.71 17.11
N LEU A 147 -23.30 19.38 17.79
CA LEU A 147 -22.73 18.90 19.04
C LEU A 147 -23.77 19.02 20.17
N LEU A 148 -23.91 17.96 20.91
CA LEU A 148 -24.75 17.86 22.09
C LEU A 148 -23.93 18.06 23.37
N GLU A 149 -22.70 17.54 23.35
CA GLU A 149 -21.72 17.69 24.41
C GLU A 149 -20.33 17.86 23.77
N ALA A 150 -19.52 18.73 24.31
CA ALA A 150 -18.14 18.97 23.89
C ALA A 150 -17.28 19.26 25.12
N ILE A 151 -16.26 18.46 25.36
CA ILE A 151 -15.32 18.62 26.46
C ILE A 151 -13.92 18.81 25.86
N SER A 152 -13.45 20.06 25.94
CA SER A 152 -12.14 20.48 25.35
C SER A 152 -11.98 20.05 23.91
N LEU A 153 -13.07 20.04 23.14
CA LEU A 153 -13.10 19.47 21.79
C LEU A 153 -12.40 20.40 20.79
N GLN A 154 -11.33 19.88 20.18
CA GLN A 154 -10.61 20.54 19.09
C GLN A 154 -10.66 19.67 17.84
N VAL A 155 -10.97 20.30 16.71
CA VAL A 155 -11.19 19.60 15.44
C VAL A 155 -10.33 20.24 14.36
N ASN A 156 -9.72 19.39 13.54
CA ASN A 156 -9.03 19.81 12.32
C ASN A 156 -10.03 19.95 11.17
N GLU A 157 -10.27 21.17 10.73
CA GLU A 157 -11.18 21.51 9.63
C GLU A 157 -10.42 21.91 8.35
N SER A 158 -9.10 21.69 8.27
CA SER A 158 -8.27 22.16 7.16
C SER A 158 -8.73 21.66 5.79
N ASN A 159 -9.38 20.50 5.72
CA ASN A 159 -9.94 19.95 4.49
C ASN A 159 -11.13 20.76 3.94
N LEU A 160 -11.82 21.54 4.78
CA LEU A 160 -13.00 22.31 4.42
C LEU A 160 -12.77 23.83 4.49
N THR A 161 -12.09 24.29 5.53
CA THR A 161 -11.90 25.72 5.81
C THR A 161 -10.47 26.19 5.57
N GLY A 162 -9.51 25.28 5.53
CA GLY A 162 -8.07 25.59 5.54
C GLY A 162 -7.50 25.82 6.95
N GLU A 163 -8.31 25.81 8.00
CA GLU A 163 -7.88 26.01 9.38
C GLU A 163 -7.49 24.69 10.05
N PRO A 164 -6.26 24.58 10.57
CA PRO A 164 -5.75 23.30 11.05
C PRO A 164 -6.30 22.84 12.39
N VAL A 165 -6.78 23.75 13.25
CA VAL A 165 -7.40 23.44 14.54
C VAL A 165 -8.44 24.48 14.89
N VAL A 166 -9.66 24.04 15.11
CA VAL A 166 -10.79 24.86 15.55
C VAL A 166 -11.34 24.28 16.85
N THR A 167 -11.55 25.16 17.84
CA THR A 167 -12.21 24.76 19.10
C THR A 167 -13.71 24.70 18.89
N LYS A 168 -14.33 23.58 19.26
CA LYS A 168 -15.79 23.39 19.21
C LYS A 168 -16.38 23.35 20.60
N THR A 169 -17.52 24.02 20.77
CA THR A 169 -18.19 24.15 22.05
C THR A 169 -19.71 24.17 21.89
N THR A 170 -20.42 23.76 22.93
CA THR A 170 -21.89 23.87 23.02
C THR A 170 -22.34 25.09 23.83
N VAL A 171 -21.39 25.83 24.41
CA VAL A 171 -21.66 27.03 25.26
C VAL A 171 -21.75 28.24 24.32
N GLU A 172 -22.97 28.81 24.20
CA GLU A 172 -23.23 29.96 23.30
C GLU A 172 -22.34 31.18 23.58
N ALA A 173 -21.93 31.37 24.83
CA ALA A 173 -21.07 32.50 25.25
C ALA A 173 -19.62 32.36 24.68
N ASP A 174 -19.21 31.15 24.33
CA ASP A 174 -17.86 30.83 23.82
C ASP A 174 -17.86 30.62 22.31
N PHE A 175 -18.94 30.97 21.58
CA PHE A 175 -18.99 30.82 20.12
C PHE A 175 -18.10 31.85 19.46
N ASP A 176 -17.32 31.38 18.51
CA ASP A 176 -16.51 32.25 17.65
C ASP A 176 -17.39 32.79 16.51
N GLU A 177 -17.64 34.11 16.54
CA GLU A 177 -18.47 34.82 15.57
C GLU A 177 -17.77 34.93 14.18
N GLU A 178 -16.44 34.80 14.13
CA GLU A 178 -15.65 34.87 12.89
C GLU A 178 -15.45 33.49 12.26
N ALA A 179 -15.82 32.40 12.91
CA ALA A 179 -15.67 31.04 12.42
C ALA A 179 -16.49 30.79 11.13
N THR A 180 -15.91 30.11 10.16
CA THR A 180 -16.58 29.75 8.90
C THR A 180 -17.84 28.89 9.12
N TYR A 181 -17.80 28.02 10.12
CA TYR A 181 -18.95 27.23 10.59
C TYR A 181 -19.16 27.42 12.08
N ALA A 182 -20.41 27.44 12.50
CA ALA A 182 -20.77 27.66 13.90
C ALA A 182 -20.02 26.71 14.85
N SER A 183 -19.66 27.23 16.04
CA SER A 183 -18.82 26.49 17.00
C SER A 183 -19.48 25.21 17.54
N ASN A 184 -20.84 25.11 17.47
CA ASN A 184 -21.59 23.90 17.84
C ASN A 184 -21.83 22.93 16.67
N ARG A 185 -21.34 23.21 15.46
CA ARG A 185 -21.46 22.32 14.30
C ARG A 185 -20.17 21.62 14.07
N ILE A 186 -20.30 20.34 13.72
CA ILE A 186 -19.18 19.48 13.36
C ILE A 186 -19.48 18.85 12.01
N LEU A 187 -18.44 18.72 11.16
CA LEU A 187 -18.60 18.42 9.75
C LEU A 187 -17.93 17.11 9.39
N ARG A 188 -18.51 16.36 8.47
CA ARG A 188 -17.96 15.13 7.91
C ARG A 188 -16.55 15.36 7.35
N GLY A 189 -15.66 14.39 7.60
CA GLY A 189 -14.29 14.42 7.07
C GLY A 189 -13.35 15.36 7.82
N THR A 190 -13.83 16.00 8.89
CA THR A 190 -12.97 16.66 9.87
C THR A 190 -12.50 15.65 10.91
N THR A 191 -11.44 15.97 11.64
CA THR A 191 -10.81 15.04 12.57
C THR A 191 -10.72 15.62 13.96
N VAL A 192 -11.10 14.85 14.96
CA VAL A 192 -10.93 15.22 16.37
C VAL A 192 -9.45 15.18 16.74
N VAL A 193 -8.88 16.33 17.08
CA VAL A 193 -7.46 16.48 17.45
C VAL A 193 -7.25 16.29 18.94
N ASP A 194 -8.16 16.85 19.74
CA ASP A 194 -8.12 16.75 21.21
C ASP A 194 -9.53 16.81 21.78
N GLY A 195 -9.71 16.29 23.00
CA GLY A 195 -10.98 16.25 23.69
C GLY A 195 -11.91 15.13 23.21
N HIS A 196 -13.16 15.22 23.63
CA HIS A 196 -14.23 14.30 23.23
C HIS A 196 -15.58 15.01 23.20
N GLY A 197 -16.53 14.41 22.48
CA GLY A 197 -17.86 15.00 22.37
C GLY A 197 -18.89 14.01 21.88
N THR A 198 -20.14 14.42 21.93
CA THR A 198 -21.26 13.67 21.38
C THR A 198 -22.01 14.55 20.40
N MET A 199 -22.30 14.03 19.21
CA MET A 199 -23.01 14.78 18.18
C MET A 199 -24.30 14.07 17.76
N ARG A 200 -25.29 14.87 17.32
CA ARG A 200 -26.48 14.39 16.62
C ARG A 200 -26.29 14.60 15.13
N VAL A 201 -26.42 13.55 14.35
CA VAL A 201 -26.30 13.59 12.89
C VAL A 201 -27.46 14.37 12.27
N GLU A 202 -27.16 15.39 11.45
CA GLU A 202 -28.14 16.21 10.71
C GLU A 202 -28.15 15.91 9.21
N ALA A 203 -26.97 15.58 8.62
CA ALA A 203 -26.86 15.27 7.21
C ALA A 203 -25.90 14.10 6.96
N VAL A 204 -26.27 13.25 6.00
CA VAL A 204 -25.47 12.07 5.60
C VAL A 204 -25.18 12.09 4.11
N GLY A 205 -24.14 11.37 3.69
CA GLY A 205 -23.80 11.16 2.28
C GLY A 205 -23.61 12.47 1.50
N ASP A 206 -24.25 12.57 0.37
CA ASP A 206 -24.19 13.73 -0.53
C ASP A 206 -24.82 15.02 0.02
N ALA A 207 -25.60 14.92 1.09
CA ALA A 207 -26.21 16.08 1.73
C ALA A 207 -25.23 16.82 2.67
N THR A 208 -24.10 16.19 3.04
CA THR A 208 -23.04 16.80 3.84
C THR A 208 -22.31 17.91 3.07
N GLU A 209 -21.62 18.83 3.79
CA GLU A 209 -20.84 19.90 3.17
C GLU A 209 -19.76 19.33 2.22
N ILE A 210 -19.05 18.30 2.66
CA ILE A 210 -18.08 17.59 1.80
C ILE A 210 -18.74 16.94 0.57
N GLY A 211 -19.96 16.41 0.73
CA GLY A 211 -20.75 15.85 -0.36
C GLY A 211 -21.15 16.88 -1.41
N LYS A 212 -21.52 18.09 -0.97
CA LYS A 212 -21.82 19.22 -1.86
C LYS A 212 -20.60 19.65 -2.65
N VAL A 213 -19.43 19.76 -2.00
CA VAL A 213 -18.15 20.09 -2.65
C VAL A 213 -17.74 18.99 -3.64
N ALA A 214 -17.87 17.72 -3.27
CA ALA A 214 -17.54 16.58 -4.14
C ALA A 214 -18.39 16.54 -5.41
N ARG A 215 -19.67 16.92 -5.32
CA ARG A 215 -20.55 17.06 -6.51
C ARG A 215 -20.15 18.17 -7.46
N GLN A 216 -19.55 19.25 -6.95
CA GLN A 216 -19.09 20.38 -7.77
C GLN A 216 -17.71 20.11 -8.38
N SER A 217 -16.90 19.28 -7.76
CA SER A 217 -15.55 18.93 -8.25
C SER A 217 -15.65 17.74 -9.22
N THR A 218 -15.82 18.03 -10.51
CA THR A 218 -15.99 17.02 -11.57
C THR A 218 -14.65 16.42 -12.06
N GLU A 219 -13.51 16.87 -11.54
CA GLU A 219 -12.19 16.42 -12.00
C GLU A 219 -11.52 15.51 -10.97
N GLN A 220 -11.45 14.22 -11.32
CA GLN A 220 -10.50 13.33 -10.66
C GLN A 220 -9.09 13.65 -11.15
N ASN A 221 -8.34 14.43 -10.40
CA ASN A 221 -6.90 14.56 -10.59
C ASN A 221 -6.22 13.28 -10.08
N THR A 222 -6.20 12.25 -10.92
CA THR A 222 -5.36 11.08 -10.68
C THR A 222 -3.93 11.45 -11.10
N GLU A 223 -3.09 11.82 -10.15
CA GLU A 223 -1.67 12.06 -10.45
C GLU A 223 -1.03 10.79 -11.03
N PRO A 224 -0.34 10.90 -12.19
CA PRO A 224 0.28 9.74 -12.80
C PRO A 224 1.43 9.21 -11.93
N THR A 225 1.55 7.90 -11.81
CA THR A 225 2.64 7.26 -11.05
C THR A 225 4.01 7.59 -11.67
N PRO A 226 5.11 7.62 -10.88
CA PRO A 226 6.46 7.85 -11.39
C PRO A 226 6.84 6.89 -12.52
N LEU A 227 6.41 5.64 -12.43
CA LEU A 227 6.60 4.64 -13.48
C LEU A 227 5.83 4.99 -14.74
N ASN A 228 4.57 5.40 -14.61
CA ASN A 228 3.74 5.80 -15.74
C ASN A 228 4.36 6.99 -16.50
N ILE A 229 4.91 7.97 -15.76
CA ILE A 229 5.65 9.09 -16.35
C ILE A 229 6.87 8.61 -17.15
N GLN A 230 7.67 7.69 -16.60
CA GLN A 230 8.85 7.12 -17.29
C GLN A 230 8.46 6.33 -18.53
N LEU A 231 7.38 5.54 -18.44
CA LEU A 231 6.89 4.74 -19.56
C LEU A 231 6.27 5.59 -20.67
N THR A 232 5.55 6.64 -20.30
CA THR A 232 5.04 7.64 -21.27
C THR A 232 6.20 8.36 -21.98
N LYS A 233 7.25 8.73 -21.26
CA LYS A 233 8.47 9.29 -21.88
C LYS A 233 9.13 8.30 -22.84
N LEU A 234 9.21 7.02 -22.46
CA LEU A 234 9.74 5.95 -23.30
C LEU A 234 8.88 5.74 -24.55
N ALA A 235 7.57 5.62 -24.39
CA ALA A 235 6.63 5.47 -25.50
C ALA A 235 6.70 6.64 -26.48
N ASN A 236 6.75 7.87 -25.96
CA ASN A 236 6.91 9.08 -26.78
C ASN A 236 8.26 9.14 -27.53
N LEU A 237 9.35 8.68 -26.90
CA LEU A 237 10.66 8.60 -27.57
C LEU A 237 10.63 7.59 -28.73
N ILE A 238 10.08 6.40 -28.47
CA ILE A 238 9.97 5.34 -29.48
C ILE A 238 9.03 5.74 -30.59
N GLY A 239 7.89 6.37 -30.25
CA GLY A 239 6.95 6.92 -31.20
C GLY A 239 7.60 7.96 -32.12
N LYS A 240 8.36 8.92 -31.57
CA LYS A 240 9.10 9.92 -32.36
C LYS A 240 10.09 9.27 -33.32
N ILE A 241 10.83 8.27 -32.89
CA ILE A 241 11.76 7.53 -33.76
C ILE A 241 10.99 6.80 -34.85
N GLY A 242 9.89 6.11 -34.52
CA GLY A 242 9.04 5.40 -35.47
C GLY A 242 8.43 6.34 -36.53
N PHE A 243 7.84 7.44 -36.13
CA PHE A 243 7.31 8.45 -37.06
C PHE A 243 8.39 9.04 -37.95
N SER A 244 9.58 9.31 -37.42
CA SER A 244 10.70 9.82 -38.19
C SER A 244 11.21 8.81 -39.23
N VAL A 245 11.35 7.54 -38.82
CA VAL A 245 11.78 6.46 -39.72
C VAL A 245 10.73 6.21 -40.81
N ALA A 246 9.44 6.15 -40.43
CA ALA A 246 8.34 5.94 -41.36
C ALA A 246 8.24 7.09 -42.38
N GLY A 247 8.30 8.34 -41.92
CA GLY A 247 8.28 9.51 -42.80
C GLY A 247 9.46 9.57 -43.77
N LEU A 248 10.67 9.26 -43.26
CA LEU A 248 11.88 9.20 -44.10
C LEU A 248 11.78 8.05 -45.14
N ALA A 249 11.34 6.87 -44.73
CA ALA A 249 11.16 5.74 -45.62
C ALA A 249 10.12 6.05 -46.70
N PHE A 250 8.96 6.61 -46.33
CA PHE A 250 7.95 7.07 -47.27
C PHE A 250 8.53 8.04 -48.28
N LEU A 251 9.26 9.08 -47.84
CA LEU A 251 9.85 10.08 -48.69
C LEU A 251 10.85 9.48 -49.69
N ILE A 252 11.74 8.59 -49.20
CA ILE A 252 12.74 7.93 -50.07
C ILE A 252 12.06 7.13 -51.16
N PHE A 253 11.11 6.25 -50.82
CA PHE A 253 10.44 5.40 -51.80
C PHE A 253 9.52 6.22 -52.71
N PHE A 254 8.82 7.21 -52.21
CA PHE A 254 7.97 8.11 -53.00
C PHE A 254 8.80 8.85 -54.06
N VAL A 255 9.93 9.42 -53.63
CA VAL A 255 10.80 10.10 -54.61
C VAL A 255 11.38 9.11 -55.63
N LYS A 256 11.91 7.97 -55.18
CA LYS A 256 12.56 7.01 -56.02
C LYS A 256 11.64 6.38 -57.07
N ASP A 257 10.47 5.92 -56.64
CA ASP A 257 9.63 5.03 -57.44
C ASP A 257 8.34 5.72 -57.95
N VAL A 258 8.05 6.94 -57.50
CA VAL A 258 6.94 7.75 -58.01
C VAL A 258 7.45 8.98 -58.74
N VAL A 259 8.23 9.86 -58.06
CA VAL A 259 8.66 11.13 -58.66
C VAL A 259 9.68 10.94 -59.80
N LEU A 260 10.61 9.99 -59.66
CA LEU A 260 11.65 9.73 -60.66
C LEU A 260 11.22 8.78 -61.79
N VAL A 261 10.15 8.02 -61.58
CA VAL A 261 9.69 6.99 -62.55
C VAL A 261 8.58 7.50 -63.46
N TYR A 262 7.64 8.28 -62.91
CA TYR A 262 6.47 8.76 -63.66
C TYR A 262 6.72 10.16 -64.26
N ASP A 263 6.44 10.28 -65.56
CA ASP A 263 6.41 11.59 -66.21
C ASP A 263 5.02 12.25 -66.05
N PHE A 264 4.88 13.08 -65.06
CA PHE A 264 3.61 13.77 -64.70
C PHE A 264 3.16 14.75 -65.82
N SER A 265 4.04 15.12 -66.74
CA SER A 265 3.65 16.00 -67.86
C SER A 265 2.81 15.27 -68.91
N SER A 266 2.85 13.96 -68.94
CA SER A 266 2.05 13.12 -69.85
C SER A 266 0.66 12.74 -69.31
N PHE A 267 0.32 13.09 -68.07
CA PHE A 267 -0.93 12.75 -67.41
C PHE A 267 -2.06 13.69 -67.77
N HIS A 268 -3.03 13.23 -68.56
CA HIS A 268 -4.15 14.01 -69.05
C HIS A 268 -5.53 13.51 -68.53
N THR A 269 -5.60 12.26 -68.09
CA THR A 269 -6.83 11.65 -67.56
C THR A 269 -6.58 11.10 -66.18
N PHE A 270 -7.67 10.94 -65.39
CA PHE A 270 -7.60 10.32 -64.07
C PHE A 270 -6.97 8.91 -64.09
N ARG A 271 -7.15 8.19 -65.21
CA ARG A 271 -6.57 6.84 -65.38
C ARG A 271 -5.04 6.89 -65.44
N ASP A 272 -4.46 7.95 -65.97
CA ASP A 272 -3.00 8.11 -66.07
C ASP A 272 -2.37 8.32 -64.69
N TRP A 273 -3.10 8.90 -63.73
CA TRP A 273 -2.69 9.08 -62.35
C TRP A 273 -2.79 7.78 -61.52
N LEU A 274 -3.61 6.82 -61.95
CA LEU A 274 -3.94 5.64 -61.13
C LEU A 274 -2.69 4.84 -60.73
N PRO A 275 -1.73 4.49 -61.61
CA PRO A 275 -0.53 3.75 -61.26
C PRO A 275 0.37 4.52 -60.26
N ALA A 276 0.51 5.84 -60.42
CA ALA A 276 1.29 6.66 -59.50
C ALA A 276 0.60 6.75 -58.12
N LEU A 277 -0.74 6.80 -58.12
CA LEU A 277 -1.51 6.84 -56.89
C LEU A 277 -1.45 5.52 -56.14
N GLN A 278 -1.50 4.39 -56.86
CA GLN A 278 -1.34 3.05 -56.32
C GLN A 278 0.05 2.87 -55.68
N ALA A 279 1.12 3.23 -56.38
CA ALA A 279 2.48 3.20 -55.86
C ALA A 279 2.60 4.08 -54.60
N THR A 280 2.03 5.28 -54.62
CA THR A 280 2.00 6.20 -53.45
C THR A 280 1.27 5.57 -52.26
N LEU A 281 0.09 4.94 -52.48
CA LEU A 281 -0.63 4.27 -51.44
C LEU A 281 0.18 3.09 -50.82
N GLN A 282 0.84 2.30 -51.67
CA GLN A 282 1.64 1.19 -51.21
C GLN A 282 2.78 1.67 -50.27
N TYR A 283 3.47 2.76 -50.61
CA TYR A 283 4.48 3.35 -49.70
C TYR A 283 3.89 4.01 -48.48
N PHE A 284 2.72 4.64 -48.62
CA PHE A 284 1.98 5.17 -47.47
C PHE A 284 1.57 4.03 -46.52
N MET A 285 1.07 2.90 -47.01
CA MET A 285 0.72 1.73 -46.20
C MET A 285 1.93 1.12 -45.52
N MET A 286 3.08 1.12 -46.19
CA MET A 286 4.35 0.73 -45.57
C MET A 286 4.72 1.69 -44.42
N ALA A 287 4.60 2.99 -44.60
CA ALA A 287 4.85 3.96 -43.55
C ALA A 287 3.88 3.79 -42.37
N VAL A 288 2.61 3.53 -42.63
CA VAL A 288 1.60 3.21 -41.62
C VAL A 288 2.00 1.96 -40.84
N THR A 289 2.45 0.90 -41.54
CA THR A 289 2.92 -0.34 -40.88
C THR A 289 4.10 -0.03 -39.96
N LEU A 290 5.08 0.77 -40.39
CA LEU A 290 6.23 1.19 -39.58
C LEU A 290 5.80 1.97 -38.32
N ILE A 291 4.80 2.85 -38.45
CA ILE A 291 4.24 3.59 -37.32
C ILE A 291 3.56 2.66 -36.33
N VAL A 292 2.69 1.78 -36.79
CA VAL A 292 1.98 0.78 -35.96
C VAL A 292 2.96 -0.13 -35.24
N VAL A 293 4.03 -0.55 -35.89
CA VAL A 293 5.09 -1.37 -35.31
C VAL A 293 5.85 -0.60 -34.23
N ALA A 294 6.14 0.69 -34.47
CA ALA A 294 6.98 1.46 -33.57
C ALA A 294 6.28 1.87 -32.29
N VAL A 295 4.96 2.10 -32.30
CA VAL A 295 4.22 2.58 -31.13
C VAL A 295 3.88 1.43 -30.22
N PRO A 296 4.38 1.42 -28.94
CA PRO A 296 4.12 0.35 -28.00
C PRO A 296 2.76 0.55 -27.30
N GLU A 297 1.65 0.33 -27.98
CA GLU A 297 0.28 0.55 -27.48
C GLU A 297 -0.04 -0.28 -26.22
N GLY A 298 0.50 -1.49 -26.12
CA GLY A 298 0.29 -2.39 -24.97
C GLY A 298 0.99 -1.94 -23.68
N LEU A 299 1.93 -0.98 -23.74
CA LEU A 299 2.78 -0.64 -22.59
C LEU A 299 2.03 0.06 -21.44
N PRO A 300 1.27 1.14 -21.64
CA PRO A 300 0.51 1.78 -20.56
C PRO A 300 -0.54 0.83 -19.96
N MET A 301 -1.21 0.06 -20.80
CA MET A 301 -2.22 -0.90 -20.38
C MET A 301 -1.63 -2.04 -19.56
N SER A 302 -0.46 -2.56 -19.97
CA SER A 302 0.24 -3.63 -19.22
C SER A 302 0.59 -3.22 -17.80
N VAL A 303 0.96 -1.95 -17.62
CA VAL A 303 1.30 -1.40 -16.30
C VAL A 303 0.08 -1.28 -15.42
N THR A 304 -0.99 -0.69 -15.92
CA THR A 304 -2.26 -0.55 -15.16
C THR A 304 -2.78 -1.91 -14.74
N LEU A 305 -2.77 -2.88 -15.65
CA LEU A 305 -3.18 -4.26 -15.35
C LEU A 305 -2.26 -4.93 -14.32
N SER A 306 -0.94 -4.74 -14.45
CA SER A 306 0.05 -5.27 -13.49
C SER A 306 -0.14 -4.67 -12.10
N LEU A 307 -0.40 -3.37 -12.01
CA LEU A 307 -0.69 -2.68 -10.75
C LEU A 307 -1.99 -3.22 -10.12
N ALA A 308 -3.07 -3.34 -10.88
CA ALA A 308 -4.36 -3.85 -10.39
C ALA A 308 -4.25 -5.30 -9.87
N LEU A 309 -3.54 -6.17 -10.60
CA LEU A 309 -3.30 -7.55 -10.16
C LEU A 309 -2.43 -7.60 -8.89
N ASN A 310 -1.44 -6.72 -8.79
CA ASN A 310 -0.55 -6.65 -7.64
C ASN A 310 -1.29 -6.14 -6.39
N MET A 311 -2.14 -5.12 -6.51
CA MET A 311 -2.96 -4.62 -5.41
C MET A 311 -3.82 -5.75 -4.81
N ARG A 312 -4.51 -6.52 -5.66
CA ARG A 312 -5.31 -7.66 -5.20
C ARG A 312 -4.48 -8.71 -4.45
N ARG A 313 -3.26 -8.97 -4.91
CA ARG A 313 -2.35 -9.92 -4.26
C ARG A 313 -1.75 -9.35 -2.98
N MET A 314 -1.44 -8.06 -2.92
CA MET A 314 -0.99 -7.39 -1.71
C MET A 314 -2.06 -7.43 -0.63
N LEU A 315 -3.33 -7.28 -0.99
CA LEU A 315 -4.46 -7.46 -0.06
C LEU A 315 -4.48 -8.88 0.53
N SER A 316 -4.23 -9.92 -0.27
CA SER A 316 -4.17 -11.31 0.23
C SER A 316 -2.99 -11.58 1.17
N THR A 317 -2.07 -10.63 1.30
CA THR A 317 -0.93 -10.63 2.23
C THR A 317 -1.02 -9.51 3.25
N ASN A 318 -2.24 -9.15 3.65
CA ASN A 318 -2.56 -8.15 4.67
C ASN A 318 -2.11 -6.72 4.36
N ASN A 319 -1.84 -6.40 3.10
CA ASN A 319 -1.48 -5.05 2.65
C ASN A 319 -2.62 -4.44 1.85
N LEU A 320 -3.43 -3.61 2.49
CA LEU A 320 -4.52 -2.90 1.85
C LEU A 320 -3.97 -1.63 1.18
N VAL A 321 -3.85 -1.66 -0.13
CA VAL A 321 -3.35 -0.52 -0.91
C VAL A 321 -4.47 0.47 -1.16
N ARG A 322 -4.33 1.68 -0.67
CA ARG A 322 -5.27 2.80 -0.83
C ARG A 322 -4.95 3.65 -2.06
N LYS A 323 -3.67 3.87 -2.35
CA LYS A 323 -3.21 4.61 -3.52
C LYS A 323 -2.36 3.71 -4.43
N MET A 324 -2.71 3.63 -5.70
CA MET A 324 -2.11 2.70 -6.67
C MET A 324 -0.58 2.86 -6.83
N HIS A 325 -0.08 4.10 -6.77
CA HIS A 325 1.35 4.38 -6.91
C HIS A 325 2.21 3.75 -5.81
N ALA A 326 1.65 3.53 -4.63
CA ALA A 326 2.35 2.94 -3.51
C ALA A 326 2.85 1.52 -3.81
N CYS A 327 2.11 0.72 -4.62
CA CYS A 327 2.56 -0.61 -5.01
C CYS A 327 3.91 -0.62 -5.70
N GLU A 328 4.15 0.36 -6.56
CA GLU A 328 5.41 0.50 -7.29
C GLU A 328 6.49 1.09 -6.39
N THR A 329 6.15 2.18 -5.69
CA THR A 329 7.08 2.95 -4.87
C THR A 329 7.65 2.11 -3.74
N MET A 330 6.86 1.17 -3.18
CA MET A 330 7.35 0.18 -2.20
C MET A 330 8.57 -0.60 -2.69
N GLY A 331 8.63 -0.91 -3.98
CA GLY A 331 9.79 -1.60 -4.56
C GLY A 331 11.08 -0.77 -4.62
N ALA A 332 10.97 0.54 -4.56
CA ALA A 332 12.08 1.49 -4.64
C ALA A 332 12.54 2.01 -3.26
N ILE A 333 11.88 1.64 -2.17
CA ILE A 333 12.17 2.13 -0.83
C ILE A 333 13.63 1.86 -0.45
N THR A 334 14.29 2.91 0.08
CA THR A 334 15.65 2.86 0.61
C THR A 334 15.71 3.03 2.12
N VAL A 335 14.70 3.70 2.71
CA VAL A 335 14.61 3.98 4.15
C VAL A 335 13.19 3.75 4.64
N ILE A 336 13.04 3.10 5.78
CA ILE A 336 11.79 2.98 6.53
C ILE A 336 11.96 3.75 7.85
N CYS A 337 11.16 4.78 8.06
CA CYS A 337 11.02 5.45 9.35
C CYS A 337 9.83 4.84 10.08
N THR A 338 10.05 4.17 11.18
CA THR A 338 9.02 3.44 11.93
C THR A 338 8.80 4.06 13.30
N ASP A 339 7.52 4.21 13.69
CA ASP A 339 7.21 4.44 15.08
C ASP A 339 7.47 3.16 15.89
N LYS A 340 7.58 3.31 17.19
CA LYS A 340 7.78 2.21 18.13
C LYS A 340 6.46 1.55 18.49
N THR A 341 5.55 2.35 19.06
CA THR A 341 4.30 1.88 19.68
C THR A 341 3.35 1.35 18.61
N GLY A 342 2.72 0.20 18.87
CA GLY A 342 1.77 -0.40 17.93
C GLY A 342 2.39 -1.03 16.70
N THR A 343 3.57 -0.55 16.26
CA THR A 343 4.27 -1.03 15.06
C THR A 343 5.36 -2.05 15.39
N LEU A 344 6.34 -1.68 16.20
CA LEU A 344 7.42 -2.58 16.65
C LEU A 344 7.02 -3.37 17.89
N THR A 345 6.12 -2.81 18.70
CA THR A 345 5.60 -3.40 19.92
C THR A 345 4.14 -3.78 19.77
N GLN A 346 3.62 -4.54 20.72
CA GLN A 346 2.25 -5.06 20.66
C GLN A 346 1.18 -4.01 21.01
N ASN A 347 1.56 -2.83 21.49
CA ASN A 347 0.67 -1.82 22.09
C ASN A 347 -0.18 -2.41 23.23
N LEU A 348 0.37 -3.36 23.94
CA LEU A 348 -0.28 -4.04 25.04
C LEU A 348 0.70 -4.10 26.22
N MET A 349 0.48 -3.27 27.23
CA MET A 349 1.27 -3.33 28.44
C MET A 349 1.12 -4.69 29.12
N GLN A 350 2.24 -5.29 29.48
CA GLN A 350 2.30 -6.59 30.17
C GLN A 350 3.27 -6.52 31.35
N VAL A 351 2.92 -7.25 32.44
CA VAL A 351 3.84 -7.44 33.54
C VAL A 351 5.02 -8.29 33.06
N HIS A 352 6.21 -7.71 33.09
CA HIS A 352 7.45 -8.38 32.70
C HIS A 352 8.02 -9.15 33.89
N GLU A 353 8.09 -8.48 35.04
CA GLU A 353 8.62 -9.08 36.26
C GLU A 353 7.83 -8.55 37.48
N PRO A 354 7.05 -9.45 38.15
CA PRO A 354 6.35 -9.14 39.38
C PRO A 354 7.28 -9.42 40.57
N ASN A 355 8.02 -8.42 41.03
CA ASN A 355 9.00 -8.63 42.11
C ASN A 355 8.42 -8.18 43.45
N PHE A 356 7.61 -9.05 44.06
CA PHE A 356 7.09 -8.91 45.41
C PHE A 356 8.03 -9.65 46.38
N TYR A 357 8.78 -8.93 47.21
CA TYR A 357 9.93 -9.44 47.97
C TYR A 357 9.62 -10.53 49.02
N GLY A 358 8.38 -10.66 49.39
CA GLY A 358 7.94 -11.70 50.35
C GLY A 358 7.37 -12.94 49.68
N LEU A 359 7.14 -12.94 48.38
CA LEU A 359 6.59 -14.09 47.67
C LEU A 359 7.69 -15.13 47.40
N LYS A 360 7.39 -16.38 47.80
CA LYS A 360 8.17 -17.55 47.41
C LYS A 360 7.86 -17.93 45.96
N ASN A 361 8.84 -18.40 45.22
CA ASN A 361 8.66 -18.87 43.84
C ASN A 361 8.48 -17.77 42.76
N ASN A 362 9.37 -16.78 42.68
CA ASN A 362 9.41 -15.82 41.53
C ASN A 362 8.06 -15.19 41.13
N GLY A 363 7.27 -14.76 42.13
CA GLY A 363 6.02 -14.03 41.85
C GLY A 363 4.79 -14.91 41.60
N GLN A 364 4.85 -16.20 41.80
CA GLN A 364 3.64 -17.05 41.82
C GLN A 364 2.81 -16.81 43.09
N LEU A 365 1.53 -16.50 42.86
CA LEU A 365 0.57 -16.30 43.93
C LEU A 365 0.12 -17.61 44.53
N GLY A 366 0.07 -17.70 45.88
CA GLY A 366 -0.38 -18.85 46.63
C GLY A 366 -1.56 -18.51 47.55
N ASN A 367 -1.76 -19.36 48.58
CA ASN A 367 -2.81 -19.18 49.59
C ASN A 367 -2.30 -18.50 50.88
N ASP A 368 -1.05 -18.03 50.91
CA ASP A 368 -0.47 -17.34 52.06
C ASP A 368 -1.02 -15.91 52.19
N ASP A 369 -0.90 -15.31 53.36
CA ASP A 369 -1.48 -13.98 53.61
C ASP A 369 -0.87 -12.89 52.77
N LEU A 370 0.40 -13.02 52.32
CA LEU A 370 1.04 -12.07 51.46
C LEU A 370 0.50 -12.13 50.04
N SER A 371 0.30 -13.35 49.52
CA SER A 371 -0.37 -13.53 48.22
C SER A 371 -1.78 -12.93 48.22
N LYS A 372 -2.53 -13.13 49.31
CA LYS A 372 -3.88 -12.57 49.46
C LYS A 372 -3.83 -11.04 49.44
N LEU A 373 -2.85 -10.39 50.15
CA LEU A 373 -2.68 -8.93 50.13
C LEU A 373 -2.34 -8.42 48.75
N VAL A 374 -1.47 -9.12 48.00
CA VAL A 374 -1.13 -8.73 46.62
C VAL A 374 -2.36 -8.87 45.70
N MET A 375 -3.08 -10.00 45.75
CA MET A 375 -4.28 -10.24 44.94
C MET A 375 -5.35 -9.19 45.19
N GLU A 376 -5.72 -8.97 46.43
CA GLU A 376 -6.74 -7.99 46.81
C GLU A 376 -6.29 -6.56 46.53
N GLY A 377 -5.02 -6.24 46.83
CA GLY A 377 -4.42 -4.91 46.57
C GLY A 377 -4.44 -4.53 45.12
N ILE A 378 -4.13 -5.45 44.19
CA ILE A 378 -4.21 -5.18 42.76
C ILE A 378 -5.67 -5.09 42.30
N SER A 379 -6.54 -5.98 42.79
CA SER A 379 -7.97 -6.03 42.42
C SER A 379 -8.75 -4.82 42.92
N ALA A 380 -8.67 -4.48 44.19
CA ALA A 380 -9.44 -3.40 44.80
C ALA A 380 -8.88 -2.00 44.54
N ASN A 381 -7.54 -1.85 44.47
CA ASN A 381 -6.88 -0.59 44.18
C ASN A 381 -6.67 -0.40 42.68
N SER A 382 -7.76 -0.49 41.88
CA SER A 382 -7.73 -0.35 40.44
C SER A 382 -9.06 0.20 39.91
N THR A 383 -8.98 1.04 38.86
CA THR A 383 -10.15 1.55 38.15
C THR A 383 -10.38 0.83 36.83
N ALA A 384 -9.45 -0.02 36.38
CA ALA A 384 -9.55 -0.77 35.14
C ALA A 384 -10.44 -2.03 35.27
N PHE A 385 -10.88 -2.53 34.13
CA PHE A 385 -11.68 -3.75 34.00
C PHE A 385 -11.16 -4.61 32.83
N LEU A 386 -11.45 -5.92 32.86
CA LEU A 386 -11.29 -6.81 31.73
C LEU A 386 -12.69 -7.15 31.18
N GLU A 387 -12.84 -7.12 29.87
CA GLU A 387 -14.07 -7.60 29.21
C GLU A 387 -14.20 -9.12 29.34
N GLU A 388 -15.42 -9.65 29.25
CA GLU A 388 -15.68 -11.09 29.31
C GLU A 388 -14.96 -11.81 28.17
N GLU A 389 -14.38 -12.97 28.46
CA GLU A 389 -13.68 -13.79 27.48
C GLU A 389 -14.63 -14.23 26.34
N VAL A 390 -14.38 -13.74 25.14
CA VAL A 390 -14.90 -14.38 23.94
C VAL A 390 -14.04 -15.63 23.68
N THR A 391 -14.66 -16.81 23.60
CA THR A 391 -13.99 -18.10 23.47
C THR A 391 -12.79 -18.10 22.51
N GLY A 392 -11.58 -18.13 23.08
CA GLY A 392 -10.31 -18.30 22.35
C GLY A 392 -9.46 -17.04 22.16
N GLU A 393 -9.90 -15.85 22.56
CA GLU A 393 -9.12 -14.61 22.56
C GLU A 393 -8.74 -14.20 23.99
N LYS A 394 -7.58 -13.55 24.15
CA LYS A 394 -7.21 -12.97 25.45
C LYS A 394 -8.21 -11.85 25.81
N PRO A 395 -8.62 -11.73 27.08
CA PRO A 395 -9.55 -10.68 27.49
C PRO A 395 -8.98 -9.29 27.18
N LYS A 396 -9.81 -8.42 26.62
CA LYS A 396 -9.47 -7.02 26.40
C LYS A 396 -9.63 -6.24 27.69
N GLY A 397 -8.74 -5.29 27.93
CA GLY A 397 -8.80 -4.43 29.09
C GLY A 397 -9.40 -3.05 28.79
N VAL A 398 -10.19 -2.55 29.69
CA VAL A 398 -10.77 -1.19 29.65
C VAL A 398 -10.20 -0.38 30.81
N GLY A 399 -9.71 0.83 30.54
CA GLY A 399 -9.11 1.74 31.50
C GLY A 399 -7.61 1.95 31.33
N ASN A 400 -6.92 2.36 32.39
CA ASN A 400 -5.50 2.65 32.33
C ASN A 400 -4.66 1.43 31.93
N PRO A 401 -3.85 1.50 30.86
CA PRO A 401 -3.08 0.35 30.34
C PRO A 401 -2.16 -0.32 31.37
N THR A 402 -1.63 0.45 32.33
CA THR A 402 -0.79 -0.07 33.41
C THR A 402 -1.59 -0.91 34.41
N GLU A 403 -2.81 -0.48 34.70
CA GLU A 403 -3.73 -1.24 35.57
C GLU A 403 -4.27 -2.48 34.86
N VAL A 404 -4.59 -2.35 33.57
CA VAL A 404 -4.99 -3.50 32.74
C VAL A 404 -3.89 -4.58 32.72
N ALA A 405 -2.62 -4.18 32.61
CA ALA A 405 -1.48 -5.12 32.65
C ALA A 405 -1.45 -5.94 33.97
N LEU A 406 -1.75 -5.27 35.09
CA LEU A 406 -1.81 -5.95 36.39
C LEU A 406 -3.00 -6.93 36.48
N LEU A 407 -4.18 -6.53 35.96
CA LEU A 407 -5.34 -7.39 35.95
C LEU A 407 -5.16 -8.59 35.02
N LEU A 408 -4.55 -8.42 33.84
CA LEU A 408 -4.18 -9.50 32.94
C LEU A 408 -3.16 -10.47 33.58
N TRP A 409 -2.23 -9.93 34.36
CA TRP A 409 -1.31 -10.76 35.13
C TRP A 409 -2.04 -11.59 36.19
N LEU A 410 -2.97 -11.00 36.97
CA LEU A 410 -3.80 -11.74 37.92
C LEU A 410 -4.62 -12.84 37.22
N ASN A 411 -5.21 -12.50 36.06
CA ASN A 411 -5.97 -13.50 35.28
C ASN A 411 -5.07 -14.66 34.83
N SER A 412 -3.82 -14.41 34.45
CA SER A 412 -2.84 -15.44 34.10
C SER A 412 -2.44 -16.34 35.30
N GLN A 413 -2.66 -15.89 36.53
CA GLN A 413 -2.47 -16.64 37.76
C GLN A 413 -3.78 -17.35 38.23
N GLU A 414 -4.78 -17.45 37.35
CA GLU A 414 -6.11 -18.05 37.66
C GLU A 414 -6.84 -17.33 38.81
N CYS A 415 -6.58 -16.04 39.01
CA CYS A 415 -7.17 -15.22 40.06
C CYS A 415 -8.37 -14.47 39.52
N ASP A 416 -9.57 -14.73 40.09
CA ASP A 416 -10.79 -13.97 39.81
C ASP A 416 -10.76 -12.62 40.55
N TYR A 417 -10.26 -11.60 39.85
CA TYR A 417 -10.10 -10.25 40.38
C TYR A 417 -11.47 -9.58 40.65
N LEU A 418 -12.53 -9.90 39.87
CA LEU A 418 -13.87 -9.35 40.06
C LEU A 418 -14.47 -9.84 41.39
N ALA A 419 -14.43 -11.14 41.63
CA ALA A 419 -14.92 -11.71 42.90
C ALA A 419 -14.15 -11.14 44.10
N LEU A 420 -12.87 -10.85 43.97
CA LEU A 420 -12.07 -10.21 45.02
C LEU A 420 -12.49 -8.75 45.24
N ARG A 421 -12.68 -8.01 44.16
CA ARG A 421 -13.11 -6.60 44.20
C ARG A 421 -14.53 -6.46 44.81
N GLU A 422 -15.46 -7.33 44.46
CA GLU A 422 -16.82 -7.34 45.02
C GLU A 422 -16.85 -7.68 46.50
N LYS A 423 -15.97 -8.56 46.94
CA LYS A 423 -15.88 -8.95 48.37
C LYS A 423 -15.15 -7.92 49.23
N ALA A 424 -14.32 -7.11 48.69
CA ALA A 424 -13.59 -6.04 49.33
C ALA A 424 -14.50 -4.80 49.42
N THR A 425 -14.99 -4.48 50.60
CA THR A 425 -15.81 -3.26 50.77
C THR A 425 -14.90 -2.04 50.79
N VAL A 426 -14.98 -1.19 49.77
CA VAL A 426 -14.22 0.05 49.71
C VAL A 426 -14.80 1.05 50.68
N ILE A 427 -13.96 1.56 51.59
CA ILE A 427 -14.29 2.56 52.58
C ILE A 427 -13.97 3.96 52.08
N ASP A 428 -12.76 4.14 51.50
CA ASP A 428 -12.31 5.39 50.90
C ASP A 428 -11.31 5.12 49.79
N GLN A 429 -11.27 5.99 48.78
CA GLN A 429 -10.37 5.84 47.63
C GLN A 429 -9.80 7.19 47.20
N LEU A 430 -8.48 7.25 47.15
CA LEU A 430 -7.73 8.36 46.59
C LEU A 430 -7.20 7.98 45.20
N THR A 431 -7.84 8.48 44.17
CA THR A 431 -7.47 8.18 42.76
C THR A 431 -6.07 8.71 42.40
N PHE A 432 -5.47 8.18 41.35
CA PHE A 432 -4.16 8.63 40.88
C PHE A 432 -4.19 10.10 40.46
N SER A 433 -3.14 10.85 40.81
CA SER A 433 -2.87 12.16 40.22
C SER A 433 -1.41 12.32 39.84
N THR A 434 -1.14 13.12 38.81
CA THR A 434 0.23 13.38 38.32
C THR A 434 1.10 14.13 39.31
N GLU A 435 0.51 14.85 40.24
CA GLU A 435 1.20 15.57 41.32
C GLU A 435 1.65 14.60 42.43
N ARG A 436 0.72 13.76 42.90
CA ARG A 436 0.98 12.79 43.97
C ARG A 436 1.75 11.55 43.49
N LYS A 437 1.54 11.12 42.23
CA LYS A 437 2.16 9.96 41.63
C LYS A 437 1.83 8.62 42.31
N PHE A 438 0.79 8.55 43.09
CA PHE A 438 0.28 7.32 43.67
C PHE A 438 -1.26 7.34 43.75
N MET A 439 -1.83 6.16 43.93
CA MET A 439 -3.22 5.88 44.23
C MET A 439 -3.30 5.10 45.52
N ALA A 440 -4.32 5.34 46.36
CA ALA A 440 -4.55 4.60 47.60
C ALA A 440 -6.03 4.19 47.73
N THR A 441 -6.30 3.01 48.24
CA THR A 441 -7.67 2.54 48.50
C THR A 441 -7.72 1.85 49.86
N LEU A 442 -8.60 2.33 50.73
CA LEU A 442 -8.89 1.73 52.02
C LEU A 442 -10.06 0.77 51.87
N VAL A 443 -9.89 -0.48 52.23
CA VAL A 443 -10.93 -1.52 52.15
C VAL A 443 -11.11 -2.22 53.48
N GLN A 444 -12.34 -2.70 53.71
CA GLN A 444 -12.59 -3.79 54.68
C GLN A 444 -12.27 -5.08 53.95
N SER A 445 -11.12 -5.66 54.26
CA SER A 445 -10.67 -6.92 53.63
C SER A 445 -11.48 -8.13 54.15
N SER A 446 -12.09 -8.87 53.22
CA SER A 446 -12.74 -10.14 53.53
C SER A 446 -11.72 -11.29 53.67
N LEU A 447 -10.51 -11.13 53.11
CA LEU A 447 -9.43 -12.13 53.14
C LEU A 447 -8.64 -12.08 54.44
N ILE A 448 -8.42 -10.87 54.99
CA ILE A 448 -7.60 -10.62 56.18
C ILE A 448 -8.50 -10.40 57.40
N GLY A 449 -9.78 -10.01 57.23
CA GLY A 449 -10.74 -9.73 58.30
C GLY A 449 -10.53 -8.40 59.03
N LYS A 450 -9.68 -7.52 58.47
CA LYS A 450 -9.33 -6.17 58.99
C LYS A 450 -9.43 -5.10 57.93
N LYS A 451 -9.43 -3.85 58.35
CA LYS A 451 -9.22 -2.73 57.41
C LYS A 451 -7.78 -2.75 56.84
N VAL A 452 -7.65 -2.64 55.55
CA VAL A 452 -6.33 -2.59 54.88
C VAL A 452 -6.32 -1.41 53.91
N LEU A 453 -5.27 -0.60 54.06
CA LEU A 453 -4.96 0.47 53.10
C LEU A 453 -3.96 -0.10 52.08
N TYR A 454 -4.32 -0.06 50.79
CA TYR A 454 -3.45 -0.42 49.67
C TYR A 454 -2.98 0.85 48.97
N VAL A 455 -1.67 0.92 48.70
CA VAL A 455 -1.05 2.05 47.99
C VAL A 455 -0.25 1.50 46.81
N LYS A 456 -0.44 2.08 45.63
CA LYS A 456 0.40 1.79 44.44
C LYS A 456 0.78 3.11 43.74
N GLY A 457 1.97 3.17 43.18
CA GLY A 457 2.44 4.37 42.49
C GLY A 457 3.91 4.32 42.09
N ALA A 458 4.49 5.47 41.87
CA ALA A 458 5.93 5.59 41.60
C ALA A 458 6.73 4.98 42.76
N PRO A 459 7.57 3.98 42.49
CA PRO A 459 8.23 3.20 43.56
C PRO A 459 9.01 4.07 44.54
N GLU A 460 9.70 5.09 44.06
CA GLU A 460 10.49 6.03 44.88
C GLU A 460 9.58 6.85 45.85
N ILE A 461 8.37 7.18 45.42
CA ILE A 461 7.39 7.93 46.24
C ILE A 461 6.77 6.98 47.25
N VAL A 462 6.33 5.80 46.81
CA VAL A 462 5.69 4.79 47.68
C VAL A 462 6.67 4.30 48.75
N LEU A 463 7.91 3.95 48.35
CA LEU A 463 8.99 3.55 49.28
C LEU A 463 9.34 4.66 50.31
N GLY A 464 9.29 5.94 49.87
CA GLY A 464 9.46 7.09 50.78
C GLY A 464 8.38 7.23 51.86
N LYS A 465 7.25 6.55 51.72
CA LYS A 465 6.17 6.50 52.69
C LYS A 465 6.14 5.22 53.52
N CYS A 466 7.11 4.36 53.35
CA CYS A 466 7.20 3.07 54.03
C CYS A 466 8.19 3.12 55.17
N LYS A 467 7.80 2.51 56.27
CA LYS A 467 8.62 2.27 57.48
C LYS A 467 9.45 1.00 57.30
N ASP A 468 8.87 -0.03 56.67
CA ASP A 468 9.52 -1.33 56.51
C ASP A 468 9.28 -1.90 55.13
N VAL A 469 10.06 -2.93 54.77
CA VAL A 469 9.95 -3.72 53.53
C VAL A 469 9.69 -5.15 53.90
N MET A 470 8.75 -5.79 53.23
CA MET A 470 8.40 -7.21 53.45
C MET A 470 9.39 -8.12 52.72
N LEU A 471 10.29 -8.80 53.43
CA LEU A 471 11.26 -9.76 52.90
C LEU A 471 10.99 -11.16 53.49
N ASP A 472 10.70 -12.12 52.65
CA ASP A 472 10.45 -13.52 53.05
C ASP A 472 9.52 -13.66 54.24
N GLY A 473 8.45 -12.83 54.30
CA GLY A 473 7.47 -12.78 55.39
C GLY A 473 7.96 -12.05 56.67
N LYS A 474 9.13 -11.41 56.64
CA LYS A 474 9.66 -10.59 57.74
C LYS A 474 9.72 -9.12 57.34
N ARG A 475 9.52 -8.25 58.33
CA ARG A 475 9.68 -6.79 58.15
C ARG A 475 11.10 -6.40 58.39
N VAL A 476 11.73 -5.73 57.42
CA VAL A 476 13.08 -5.14 57.47
C VAL A 476 12.95 -3.66 57.34
N ASP A 477 13.78 -2.88 58.02
CA ASP A 477 13.75 -1.41 57.94
C ASP A 477 13.89 -0.92 56.52
N ALA A 478 13.03 -0.02 56.08
CA ALA A 478 13.00 0.49 54.71
C ALA A 478 14.31 1.25 54.38
N VAL A 479 14.97 1.88 55.36
CA VAL A 479 16.23 2.61 55.15
C VAL A 479 17.36 1.66 54.77
N GLU A 480 17.44 0.49 55.42
CA GLU A 480 18.48 -0.51 55.12
C GLU A 480 18.35 -1.14 53.74
N TYR A 481 17.11 -1.31 53.24
CA TYR A 481 16.82 -1.98 51.96
C TYR A 481 16.70 -1.04 50.77
N ARG A 482 16.62 0.29 51.01
CA ARG A 482 16.41 1.31 49.98
C ARG A 482 17.39 1.22 48.83
N SER A 483 18.68 1.11 49.12
CA SER A 483 19.75 1.04 48.09
C SER A 483 19.56 -0.16 47.12
N THR A 484 19.03 -1.28 47.63
CA THR A 484 18.74 -2.48 46.84
C THR A 484 17.59 -2.24 45.90
N VAL A 485 16.52 -1.61 46.39
CA VAL A 485 15.33 -1.25 45.56
C VAL A 485 15.75 -0.22 44.49
N GLU A 486 16.54 0.79 44.85
CA GLU A 486 17.00 1.83 43.91
C GLU A 486 17.87 1.22 42.78
N ALA A 487 18.77 0.31 43.12
CA ALA A 487 19.56 -0.43 42.12
C ALA A 487 18.70 -1.27 41.17
N GLN A 488 17.69 -1.91 41.70
CA GLN A 488 16.72 -2.67 40.93
C GLN A 488 15.89 -1.75 40.00
N LEU A 489 15.41 -0.62 40.50
CA LEU A 489 14.70 0.38 39.72
C LEU A 489 15.55 0.91 38.58
N LEU A 490 16.83 1.20 38.85
CA LEU A 490 17.75 1.64 37.81
C LEU A 490 17.93 0.59 36.71
N ASN A 491 17.96 -0.69 37.09
CA ASN A 491 18.05 -1.78 36.11
C ASN A 491 16.79 -1.82 35.22
N TYR A 492 15.60 -1.73 35.80
CA TYR A 492 14.34 -1.69 35.01
C TYR A 492 14.23 -0.44 34.16
N GLN A 493 14.67 0.73 34.64
CA GLN A 493 14.72 1.96 33.86
C GLN A 493 15.66 1.85 32.66
N ASN A 494 16.82 1.21 32.85
CA ASN A 494 17.78 0.95 31.78
C ASN A 494 17.21 -0.03 30.71
N MET A 495 16.30 -0.92 31.12
CA MET A 495 15.56 -1.80 30.20
C MET A 495 14.26 -1.15 29.66
N ALA A 496 14.07 0.15 29.91
CA ALA A 496 12.94 0.92 29.42
C ALA A 496 11.55 0.45 29.91
N MET A 497 11.53 -0.14 31.10
CA MET A 497 10.30 -0.62 31.71
C MET A 497 9.66 0.43 32.60
N ARG A 498 8.34 0.45 32.64
CA ARG A 498 7.58 1.19 33.65
C ARG A 498 7.58 0.40 34.95
N THR A 499 7.74 1.09 36.06
CA THR A 499 7.77 0.44 37.38
C THR A 499 6.65 0.96 38.26
N LEU A 500 5.99 0.07 38.98
CA LEU A 500 5.04 0.40 40.02
C LEU A 500 5.49 -0.20 41.34
N GLY A 501 5.53 0.62 42.39
CA GLY A 501 5.73 0.19 43.77
C GLY A 501 4.39 -0.08 44.45
N PHE A 502 4.36 -1.09 45.30
CA PHE A 502 3.20 -1.53 46.07
C PHE A 502 3.52 -1.49 47.56
N ALA A 503 2.56 -0.96 48.35
CA ALA A 503 2.64 -0.96 49.80
C ALA A 503 1.25 -1.17 50.43
N PHE A 504 1.20 -1.58 51.67
CA PHE A 504 -0.01 -1.72 52.44
C PHE A 504 0.18 -1.31 53.90
N LYS A 505 -0.93 -1.04 54.57
CA LYS A 505 -0.99 -0.86 56.01
C LYS A 505 -2.27 -1.58 56.56
N ILE A 506 -2.11 -2.38 57.61
CA ILE A 506 -3.29 -2.88 58.36
C ILE A 506 -3.69 -1.79 59.30
N VAL A 507 -4.93 -1.36 59.20
CA VAL A 507 -5.49 -0.22 59.96
C VAL A 507 -6.33 -0.72 61.14
N ASP A 508 -6.10 -0.25 62.32
CA ASP A 508 -6.89 -0.56 63.50
C ASP A 508 -8.17 0.26 63.54
N ASP A 509 -9.25 -0.24 64.16
CA ASP A 509 -10.57 0.40 64.16
C ASP A 509 -10.57 1.81 64.81
N ALA A 510 -9.58 2.13 65.61
CA ALA A 510 -9.41 3.43 66.23
C ALA A 510 -8.69 4.49 65.38
N GLU A 511 -8.09 4.11 64.23
CA GLU A 511 -7.37 4.98 63.35
C GLU A 511 -8.30 5.74 62.36
N ALA A 512 -7.75 6.77 61.74
CA ALA A 512 -8.44 7.52 60.68
C ALA A 512 -9.05 6.60 59.63
N SER A 513 -10.19 7.00 59.03
CA SER A 513 -10.85 6.24 57.98
C SER A 513 -10.72 6.91 56.61
N ASP A 514 -9.76 7.80 56.40
CA ASP A 514 -9.47 8.43 55.10
C ASP A 514 -8.05 8.14 54.64
N CYS A 515 -7.91 7.92 53.32
CA CYS A 515 -6.65 7.57 52.69
C CYS A 515 -5.57 8.63 52.83
N VAL A 516 -5.95 9.91 52.83
CA VAL A 516 -4.98 11.04 52.87
C VAL A 516 -4.25 11.06 54.19
N SER A 517 -4.98 11.00 55.32
CA SER A 517 -4.42 11.00 56.66
C SER A 517 -3.54 9.78 56.90
N LEU A 518 -4.03 8.59 56.52
CA LEU A 518 -3.30 7.32 56.71
C LEU A 518 -1.99 7.26 55.94
N VAL A 519 -1.96 7.75 54.70
CA VAL A 519 -0.73 7.79 53.89
C VAL A 519 0.27 8.83 54.43
N ALA A 520 -0.21 9.91 55.05
CA ALA A 520 0.62 10.97 55.64
C ALA A 520 1.42 10.50 56.85
N GLU A 521 1.03 9.41 57.53
CA GLU A 521 1.75 8.83 58.65
C GLU A 521 3.10 8.23 58.32
N ASN A 522 3.32 7.89 57.02
CA ASN A 522 4.59 7.31 56.47
C ASN A 522 5.01 6.01 57.19
N ASP A 523 4.08 5.16 57.58
CA ASP A 523 4.31 3.91 58.30
C ASP A 523 3.85 2.67 57.53
N LEU A 524 3.77 2.80 56.22
CA LEU A 524 3.40 1.73 55.30
C LEU A 524 4.46 0.61 55.28
N SER A 525 4.04 -0.61 54.88
CA SER A 525 4.91 -1.76 54.59
C SER A 525 5.05 -1.91 53.07
N PHE A 526 6.28 -1.82 52.56
CA PHE A 526 6.54 -1.98 51.14
C PHE A 526 6.50 -3.44 50.70
N LEU A 527 5.72 -3.77 49.67
CA LEU A 527 5.54 -5.13 49.18
C LEU A 527 6.52 -5.52 48.07
N GLY A 528 6.82 -4.56 47.21
CA GLY A 528 7.68 -4.80 46.07
C GLY A 528 7.46 -3.86 44.90
N VAL A 529 8.09 -4.22 43.78
CA VAL A 529 8.04 -3.48 42.53
C VAL A 529 7.61 -4.39 41.40
N VAL A 530 6.68 -3.93 40.58
CA VAL A 530 6.30 -4.60 39.34
C VAL A 530 6.85 -3.84 38.15
N ALA A 531 7.62 -4.53 37.31
CA ALA A 531 8.10 -3.98 36.03
C ALA A 531 7.14 -4.34 34.90
N ILE A 532 6.72 -3.32 34.15
CA ILE A 532 5.70 -3.41 33.12
C ILE A 532 6.30 -2.87 31.81
N SER A 533 6.16 -3.58 30.74
CA SER A 533 6.64 -3.16 29.42
C SER A 533 5.63 -3.51 28.33
N ASP A 534 5.73 -2.80 27.21
CA ASP A 534 5.05 -3.15 25.96
C ASP A 534 6.03 -4.03 25.16
N PRO A 535 5.78 -5.34 25.03
CA PRO A 535 6.73 -6.26 24.44
C PRO A 535 6.86 -6.05 22.93
N ILE A 536 8.06 -6.33 22.41
CA ILE A 536 8.31 -6.36 20.98
C ILE A 536 7.52 -7.51 20.34
N ARG A 537 6.97 -7.27 19.16
CA ARG A 537 6.33 -8.32 18.36
C ARG A 537 7.39 -9.38 17.96
N PRO A 538 7.09 -10.67 18.07
CA PRO A 538 8.08 -11.75 17.85
C PRO A 538 8.67 -11.79 16.43
N ASP A 539 7.93 -11.29 15.43
CA ASP A 539 8.33 -11.28 14.02
C ASP A 539 9.24 -10.10 13.64
N VAL A 540 9.27 -9.02 14.43
CA VAL A 540 9.97 -7.77 14.11
C VAL A 540 11.47 -7.94 13.95
N PRO A 541 12.23 -8.64 14.82
CA PRO A 541 13.68 -8.76 14.65
C PRO A 541 14.05 -9.42 13.31
N ALA A 542 13.34 -10.48 12.92
CA ALA A 542 13.55 -11.16 11.65
C ALA A 542 13.18 -10.28 10.44
N ALA A 543 12.09 -9.53 10.55
CA ALA A 543 11.63 -8.62 9.50
C ALA A 543 12.59 -7.43 9.31
N VAL A 544 13.11 -6.84 10.39
CA VAL A 544 14.13 -5.78 10.34
C VAL A 544 15.41 -6.30 9.69
N ALA A 545 15.89 -7.47 10.08
CA ALA A 545 17.07 -8.10 9.47
C ALA A 545 16.86 -8.35 7.97
N LYS A 546 15.66 -8.79 7.56
CA LYS A 546 15.30 -8.97 6.14
C LYS A 546 15.32 -7.65 5.36
N CYS A 547 14.79 -6.56 5.94
CA CYS A 547 14.85 -5.23 5.33
C CYS A 547 16.31 -4.74 5.19
N GLN A 548 17.13 -4.89 6.24
CA GLN A 548 18.55 -4.50 6.20
C GLN A 548 19.32 -5.32 5.14
N SER A 549 19.09 -6.63 5.05
CA SER A 549 19.72 -7.47 4.03
C SER A 549 19.29 -7.09 2.61
N ALA A 550 18.11 -6.53 2.45
CA ALA A 550 17.58 -5.98 1.21
C ALA A 550 18.13 -4.58 0.87
N GLY A 551 19.06 -4.05 1.69
CA GLY A 551 19.67 -2.72 1.51
C GLY A 551 18.78 -1.56 1.93
N ILE A 552 17.77 -1.81 2.78
CA ILE A 552 16.84 -0.80 3.29
C ILE A 552 17.28 -0.40 4.69
N GLY A 553 17.52 0.89 4.90
CA GLY A 553 17.78 1.45 6.21
C GLY A 553 16.50 1.53 7.04
N VAL A 554 16.54 1.06 8.28
CA VAL A 554 15.44 1.20 9.23
C VAL A 554 15.81 2.27 10.25
N LYS A 555 14.88 3.17 10.57
CA LYS A 555 15.04 4.24 11.57
C LYS A 555 13.85 4.23 12.51
N ILE A 556 14.12 4.27 13.81
CA ILE A 556 13.09 4.42 14.86
C ILE A 556 12.86 5.91 15.11
N VAL A 557 11.61 6.35 15.02
CA VAL A 557 11.22 7.75 15.27
C VAL A 557 10.04 7.74 16.23
N THR A 558 10.30 8.02 17.51
CA THR A 558 9.33 7.84 18.59
C THR A 558 9.27 9.01 19.55
N GLY A 559 8.12 9.21 20.20
CA GLY A 559 7.97 10.14 21.34
C GLY A 559 8.65 9.66 22.63
N ASP A 560 9.09 8.42 22.70
CA ASP A 560 9.71 7.82 23.89
C ASP A 560 11.08 8.41 24.25
N THR A 561 11.55 8.04 25.44
CA THR A 561 12.86 8.46 25.94
C THR A 561 14.01 7.83 25.13
N PRO A 562 15.20 8.45 25.10
CA PRO A 562 16.37 7.89 24.44
C PRO A 562 16.75 6.48 24.92
N GLY A 563 16.60 6.21 26.21
CA GLY A 563 16.90 4.90 26.82
C GLY A 563 15.96 3.83 26.27
N THR A 564 14.66 4.08 26.30
CA THR A 564 13.61 3.18 25.77
C THR A 564 13.85 2.88 24.30
N ALA A 565 14.03 3.92 23.48
CA ALA A 565 14.22 3.78 22.05
C ALA A 565 15.50 2.99 21.71
N THR A 566 16.58 3.20 22.45
CA THR A 566 17.85 2.50 22.24
C THR A 566 17.76 1.02 22.64
N GLU A 567 17.05 0.72 23.75
CA GLU A 567 16.86 -0.67 24.18
C GLU A 567 16.02 -1.47 23.17
N ILE A 568 14.91 -0.90 22.70
CA ILE A 568 14.11 -1.50 21.63
C ILE A 568 14.95 -1.72 20.37
N ALA A 569 15.71 -0.72 19.97
CA ALA A 569 16.60 -0.81 18.81
C ALA A 569 17.65 -1.92 18.95
N ARG A 570 18.15 -2.16 20.17
CA ARG A 570 19.07 -3.26 20.49
C ARG A 570 18.40 -4.62 20.35
N GLN A 571 17.21 -4.78 20.92
CA GLN A 571 16.46 -6.03 20.89
C GLN A 571 16.05 -6.44 19.47
N ILE A 572 15.76 -5.49 18.58
CA ILE A 572 15.43 -5.77 17.16
C ILE A 572 16.68 -5.86 16.27
N GLY A 573 17.89 -5.74 16.81
CA GLY A 573 19.14 -5.82 16.06
C GLY A 573 19.48 -4.61 15.19
N LEU A 574 18.81 -3.48 15.42
CA LEU A 574 19.09 -2.20 14.73
C LEU A 574 20.27 -1.46 15.35
N TRP A 575 20.34 -1.40 16.71
CA TRP A 575 21.43 -0.78 17.44
C TRP A 575 22.53 -1.81 17.72
N LYS A 576 23.73 -1.49 17.27
CA LYS A 576 24.91 -2.36 17.35
C LYS A 576 25.96 -1.81 18.32
N PRO A 577 26.91 -2.63 18.79
CA PRO A 577 27.97 -2.17 19.69
C PRO A 577 28.86 -1.03 19.16
N GLU A 578 28.99 -0.94 17.83
CA GLU A 578 29.75 0.11 17.16
C GLU A 578 29.01 1.44 17.02
N ASP A 579 27.69 1.48 17.28
CA ASP A 579 26.91 2.71 17.18
C ASP A 579 27.20 3.69 18.31
N THR A 580 27.13 4.97 17.97
CA THR A 580 27.52 6.08 18.87
C THR A 580 26.43 7.14 18.93
N GLU A 581 26.64 8.20 19.71
CA GLU A 581 25.70 9.35 19.78
C GLU A 581 25.43 10.02 18.41
N LYS A 582 26.24 9.75 17.38
CA LYS A 582 25.96 10.21 16.01
C LYS A 582 24.77 9.51 15.41
N ASN A 583 24.48 8.29 15.84
CA ASN A 583 23.42 7.46 15.31
C ASN A 583 22.08 7.65 16.03
N ARG A 584 22.03 8.48 17.09
CA ARG A 584 20.80 8.83 17.79
C ARG A 584 20.73 10.33 18.08
N ILE A 585 19.49 10.86 18.16
CA ILE A 585 19.23 12.26 18.49
C ILE A 585 17.88 12.39 19.19
N THR A 586 17.70 13.46 19.97
CA THR A 586 16.36 13.83 20.47
C THR A 586 15.69 14.80 19.52
N GLY A 587 14.35 14.85 19.49
CA GLY A 587 13.61 15.80 18.67
C GLY A 587 13.99 17.26 18.96
N ALA A 588 14.19 17.63 20.22
CA ALA A 588 14.63 18.97 20.59
C ALA A 588 16.00 19.32 20.00
N ALA A 589 16.99 18.42 20.16
CA ALA A 589 18.33 18.64 19.59
C ALA A 589 18.31 18.62 18.04
N PHE A 590 17.40 17.85 17.42
CA PHE A 590 17.24 17.85 15.98
C PHE A 590 16.62 19.16 15.47
N ALA A 591 15.70 19.74 16.22
CA ALA A 591 15.09 21.02 15.86
C ALA A 591 16.05 22.22 15.94
N GLU A 592 17.07 22.14 16.80
CA GLU A 592 18.11 23.16 16.93
C GLU A 592 19.16 23.12 15.79
N LEU A 593 19.28 21.99 15.08
CA LEU A 593 20.20 21.88 13.94
C LEU A 593 19.73 22.75 12.76
N THR A 594 20.68 23.40 12.11
CA THR A 594 20.44 24.00 10.77
C THR A 594 20.08 22.91 9.75
N ASP A 595 19.48 23.27 8.64
CA ASP A 595 19.14 22.28 7.59
C ASP A 595 20.39 21.61 6.99
N GLU A 596 21.51 22.34 6.88
CA GLU A 596 22.77 21.77 6.40
C GLU A 596 23.33 20.72 7.36
N GLU A 597 23.41 21.03 8.66
CA GLU A 597 23.87 20.10 9.71
C GLU A 597 22.96 18.88 9.82
N ALA A 598 21.64 19.08 9.79
CA ALA A 598 20.67 18.02 9.82
C ALA A 598 20.79 17.12 8.57
N LEU A 599 20.95 17.73 7.38
CA LEU A 599 21.12 17.01 6.13
C LEU A 599 22.35 16.09 6.12
N ASP A 600 23.47 16.51 6.72
CA ASP A 600 24.68 15.68 6.82
C ASP A 600 24.51 14.51 7.77
N ARG A 601 23.60 14.61 8.73
CA ARG A 601 23.41 13.62 9.79
C ARG A 601 22.29 12.62 9.51
N VAL A 602 21.25 13.00 8.75
CA VAL A 602 20.01 12.20 8.62
C VAL A 602 20.22 10.79 8.09
N MET A 603 21.22 10.55 7.23
CA MET A 603 21.49 9.20 6.71
C MET A 603 22.04 8.26 7.78
N ASP A 604 22.89 8.77 8.68
CA ASP A 604 23.55 7.98 9.73
C ASP A 604 22.65 7.77 10.95
N LEU A 605 21.61 8.59 11.13
CA LEU A 605 20.67 8.44 12.22
C LEU A 605 19.93 7.10 12.15
N LYS A 606 19.84 6.41 13.27
CA LYS A 606 19.06 5.19 13.47
C LYS A 606 17.89 5.42 14.41
N ILE A 607 18.03 6.35 15.37
CA ILE A 607 17.04 6.62 16.41
C ILE A 607 16.81 8.13 16.54
N MET A 608 15.56 8.53 16.49
CA MET A 608 15.08 9.85 16.91
C MET A 608 14.09 9.63 18.05
N SER A 609 14.45 10.07 19.26
CA SER A 609 13.65 9.95 20.47
C SER A 609 12.99 11.28 20.84
N ARG A 610 11.89 11.27 21.62
CA ARG A 610 11.09 12.47 21.99
C ARG A 610 10.80 13.33 20.77
N ALA A 611 10.51 12.69 19.65
CA ALA A 611 10.19 13.34 18.39
C ALA A 611 8.76 13.90 18.42
N ARG A 612 8.62 15.17 18.04
CA ARG A 612 7.33 15.80 17.76
C ARG A 612 6.87 15.48 16.33
N PRO A 613 5.60 15.64 15.99
CA PRO A 613 5.11 15.44 14.62
C PRO A 613 5.90 16.24 13.57
N THR A 614 6.26 17.48 13.88
CA THR A 614 7.07 18.35 13.02
C THR A 614 8.48 17.83 12.81
N ASP A 615 9.10 17.22 13.84
CA ASP A 615 10.44 16.65 13.75
C ASP A 615 10.44 15.41 12.88
N LYS A 616 9.38 14.57 12.99
CA LYS A 616 9.15 13.40 12.12
C LYS A 616 9.03 13.82 10.65
N GLN A 617 8.22 14.82 10.37
CA GLN A 617 8.03 15.36 9.02
C GLN A 617 9.34 15.93 8.45
N ARG A 618 10.06 16.77 9.20
CA ARG A 618 11.34 17.36 8.78
C ARG A 618 12.39 16.29 8.46
N LEU A 619 12.48 15.23 9.28
CA LEU A 619 13.36 14.09 9.00
C LEU A 619 13.07 13.44 7.64
N VAL A 620 11.79 13.20 7.35
CA VAL A 620 11.34 12.63 6.07
C VAL A 620 11.77 13.53 4.91
N GLN A 621 11.50 14.84 4.98
CA GLN A 621 11.85 15.80 3.95
C GLN A 621 13.37 15.86 3.68
N LEU A 622 14.19 15.85 4.74
CA LEU A 622 15.66 15.88 4.60
C LEU A 622 16.21 14.57 4.01
N LEU A 623 15.63 13.42 4.37
CA LEU A 623 15.97 12.13 3.75
C LEU A 623 15.65 12.13 2.26
N GLN A 624 14.51 12.69 1.88
CA GLN A 624 14.09 12.83 0.47
C GLN A 624 15.06 13.77 -0.30
N GLN A 625 15.50 14.87 0.31
CA GLN A 625 16.50 15.76 -0.29
C GLN A 625 17.84 15.05 -0.55
N LYS A 626 18.24 14.10 0.30
CA LYS A 626 19.40 13.21 0.06
C LYS A 626 19.15 12.15 -1.01
N GLY A 627 17.96 12.13 -1.63
CA GLY A 627 17.59 11.18 -2.68
C GLY A 627 17.11 9.82 -2.15
N ALA A 628 16.82 9.71 -0.86
CA ALA A 628 16.19 8.52 -0.31
C ALA A 628 14.72 8.42 -0.74
N VAL A 629 14.26 7.20 -0.98
CA VAL A 629 12.84 6.88 -1.10
C VAL A 629 12.38 6.39 0.27
N VAL A 630 11.52 7.18 0.92
CA VAL A 630 11.18 7.01 2.32
C VAL A 630 9.79 6.40 2.47
N ALA A 631 9.69 5.32 3.24
CA ALA A 631 8.43 4.87 3.82
C ALA A 631 8.35 5.30 5.29
N VAL A 632 7.15 5.65 5.73
CA VAL A 632 6.87 5.98 7.12
C VAL A 632 5.79 5.06 7.64
N THR A 633 5.95 4.51 8.85
CA THR A 633 4.88 3.82 9.53
C THR A 633 4.33 4.66 10.68
N GLY A 634 3.05 4.56 10.94
CA GLY A 634 2.41 5.22 12.08
C GLY A 634 1.01 4.70 12.33
N ASP A 635 0.51 4.86 13.55
CA ASP A 635 -0.82 4.44 13.98
C ASP A 635 -1.64 5.60 14.56
N GLY A 636 -0.98 6.71 14.91
CA GLY A 636 -1.58 7.85 15.58
C GLY A 636 -1.76 9.09 14.70
N THR A 637 -2.55 10.04 15.22
CA THR A 637 -2.70 11.38 14.61
C THR A 637 -1.38 12.14 14.51
N ASN A 638 -0.47 11.88 15.44
CA ASN A 638 0.87 12.49 15.47
C ASN A 638 1.75 12.10 14.27
N ASP A 639 1.41 11.00 13.61
CA ASP A 639 2.18 10.48 12.47
C ASP A 639 1.66 10.99 11.13
N ALA A 640 0.42 11.50 11.09
CA ALA A 640 -0.24 11.90 9.85
C ALA A 640 0.58 12.88 8.98
N PRO A 641 1.24 13.92 9.53
CA PRO A 641 2.08 14.80 8.73
C PRO A 641 3.25 14.07 8.06
N ALA A 642 3.89 13.14 8.77
CA ALA A 642 5.01 12.37 8.24
C ALA A 642 4.54 11.31 7.22
N LEU A 643 3.39 10.64 7.48
CA LEU A 643 2.75 9.69 6.56
C LEU A 643 2.42 10.34 5.22
N ASN A 644 1.84 11.54 5.26
CA ASN A 644 1.43 12.27 4.06
C ASN A 644 2.60 12.80 3.23
N HIS A 645 3.74 13.13 3.87
CA HIS A 645 4.95 13.62 3.19
C HIS A 645 5.88 12.50 2.69
N ALA A 646 5.72 11.29 3.19
CA ALA A 646 6.50 10.15 2.72
C ALA A 646 6.18 9.81 1.26
N GLN A 647 7.11 9.16 0.56
CA GLN A 647 6.77 8.56 -0.73
C GLN A 647 5.79 7.39 -0.56
N VAL A 648 5.80 6.72 0.58
CA VAL A 648 4.77 5.74 0.97
C VAL A 648 4.48 5.86 2.45
N GLY A 649 3.27 6.30 2.80
CA GLY A 649 2.73 6.24 4.13
C GLY A 649 2.12 4.86 4.42
N LEU A 650 2.48 4.25 5.55
CA LEU A 650 2.02 2.94 5.99
C LEU A 650 1.29 3.08 7.32
N SER A 651 -0.03 2.92 7.34
CA SER A 651 -0.80 2.91 8.58
C SER A 651 -1.01 1.49 9.10
N MET A 652 -1.18 1.36 10.42
CA MET A 652 -1.59 0.12 11.06
C MET A 652 -3.10 -0.11 10.87
N GLY A 653 -3.53 -1.36 10.86
CA GLY A 653 -4.94 -1.75 10.77
C GLY A 653 -5.75 -1.27 11.99
N THR A 654 -5.11 -1.28 13.18
CA THR A 654 -5.66 -0.74 14.44
C THR A 654 -5.44 0.76 14.61
N GLY A 655 -4.72 1.41 13.67
CA GLY A 655 -4.43 2.85 13.73
C GLY A 655 -5.68 3.71 13.61
N THR A 656 -5.54 5.00 14.02
CA THR A 656 -6.60 6.00 13.92
C THR A 656 -7.05 6.23 12.48
N SER A 657 -8.27 6.72 12.29
CA SER A 657 -8.81 7.09 10.98
C SER A 657 -7.91 8.09 10.26
N VAL A 658 -7.36 9.06 11.00
CA VAL A 658 -6.42 10.08 10.49
C VAL A 658 -5.16 9.46 9.91
N ALA A 659 -4.53 8.54 10.65
CA ALA A 659 -3.34 7.85 10.19
C ALA A 659 -3.64 7.02 8.92
N LYS A 660 -4.80 6.33 8.90
CA LYS A 660 -5.25 5.56 7.74
C LYS A 660 -5.50 6.44 6.52
N GLU A 661 -6.12 7.61 6.69
CA GLU A 661 -6.36 8.55 5.58
C GLU A 661 -5.09 9.19 5.04
N ALA A 662 -4.16 9.54 5.92
CA ALA A 662 -2.86 10.09 5.54
C ALA A 662 -1.96 9.05 4.86
N SER A 663 -2.28 7.75 4.95
CA SER A 663 -1.46 6.66 4.43
C SER A 663 -1.81 6.27 2.99
N ASP A 664 -0.87 5.57 2.35
CA ASP A 664 -1.02 5.00 1.02
C ASP A 664 -1.33 3.50 1.07
N ILE A 665 -0.89 2.82 2.13
CA ILE A 665 -1.14 1.40 2.40
C ILE A 665 -1.50 1.23 3.87
N THR A 666 -2.52 0.40 4.16
CA THR A 666 -2.86 -0.02 5.52
C THR A 666 -2.42 -1.47 5.74
N LEU A 667 -1.69 -1.73 6.82
CA LEU A 667 -1.24 -3.06 7.22
C LEU A 667 -2.31 -3.70 8.10
N LEU A 668 -3.11 -4.60 7.55
CA LEU A 668 -4.29 -5.16 8.23
C LEU A 668 -3.97 -6.05 9.44
N ASP A 669 -2.76 -6.57 9.51
CA ASP A 669 -2.26 -7.44 10.59
C ASP A 669 -1.34 -6.72 11.58
N ASP A 670 -1.16 -5.42 11.43
CA ASP A 670 -0.24 -4.59 12.22
C ASP A 670 1.20 -5.12 12.26
N SER A 671 1.59 -5.95 11.30
CA SER A 671 2.87 -6.63 11.29
C SER A 671 3.92 -5.90 10.48
N PHE A 672 5.08 -5.67 11.07
CA PHE A 672 6.24 -5.12 10.37
C PHE A 672 6.74 -6.06 9.24
N ASN A 673 6.48 -7.38 9.35
CA ASN A 673 6.82 -8.33 8.30
C ASN A 673 6.04 -8.07 7.01
N SER A 674 4.80 -7.56 7.11
CA SER A 674 3.98 -7.21 5.95
C SER A 674 4.59 -6.06 5.14
N ILE A 675 5.39 -5.17 5.76
CA ILE A 675 6.18 -4.15 5.06
C ILE A 675 7.23 -4.81 4.15
N GLY A 676 7.98 -5.77 4.68
CA GLY A 676 8.94 -6.54 3.88
C GLY A 676 8.30 -7.28 2.71
N THR A 677 7.08 -7.79 2.93
CA THR A 677 6.28 -8.44 1.89
C THR A 677 5.82 -7.44 0.83
N ALA A 678 5.37 -6.25 1.22
CA ALA A 678 5.00 -5.18 0.28
C ALA A 678 6.19 -4.73 -0.58
N VAL A 679 7.39 -4.60 0.01
CA VAL A 679 8.63 -4.30 -0.74
C VAL A 679 8.92 -5.41 -1.76
N MET A 680 8.82 -6.67 -1.37
CA MET A 680 9.02 -7.81 -2.26
C MET A 680 8.04 -7.79 -3.44
N TRP A 681 6.78 -7.48 -3.20
CA TRP A 681 5.77 -7.33 -4.25
C TRP A 681 6.09 -6.16 -5.19
N GLY A 682 6.45 -5.00 -4.66
CA GLY A 682 6.82 -3.83 -5.47
C GLY A 682 8.04 -4.06 -6.35
N ARG A 683 9.10 -4.71 -5.82
CA ARG A 683 10.29 -5.10 -6.59
C ARG A 683 9.97 -6.12 -7.68
N SER A 684 9.11 -7.09 -7.37
CA SER A 684 8.68 -8.12 -8.32
C SER A 684 7.82 -7.53 -9.44
N LEU A 685 6.92 -6.59 -9.12
CA LEU A 685 6.14 -5.83 -10.09
C LEU A 685 7.05 -5.12 -11.09
N TYR A 686 8.04 -4.38 -10.61
CA TYR A 686 8.97 -3.65 -11.46
C TYR A 686 9.75 -4.58 -12.40
N LYS A 687 10.21 -5.73 -11.90
CA LYS A 687 10.87 -6.75 -12.74
C LYS A 687 9.93 -7.33 -13.80
N ASN A 688 8.67 -7.57 -13.45
CA ASN A 688 7.72 -8.10 -14.43
C ASN A 688 7.45 -7.09 -15.54
N ILE A 689 7.39 -5.80 -15.22
CA ILE A 689 7.30 -4.72 -16.21
C ILE A 689 8.56 -4.68 -17.08
N GLN A 690 9.76 -4.79 -16.51
CA GLN A 690 10.99 -4.85 -17.27
C GLN A 690 11.03 -6.05 -18.24
N ARG A 691 10.54 -7.23 -17.81
CA ARG A 691 10.42 -8.43 -18.64
C ARG A 691 9.49 -8.18 -19.83
N PHE A 692 8.38 -7.53 -19.61
CA PHE A 692 7.46 -7.15 -20.67
C PHE A 692 8.11 -6.16 -21.65
N ILE A 693 8.78 -5.11 -21.15
CA ILE A 693 9.49 -4.13 -21.99
C ILE A 693 10.55 -4.82 -22.87
N VAL A 694 11.34 -5.72 -22.29
CA VAL A 694 12.35 -6.49 -23.05
C VAL A 694 11.69 -7.30 -24.16
N PHE A 695 10.59 -7.97 -23.87
CA PHE A 695 9.84 -8.75 -24.84
C PHE A 695 9.30 -7.87 -25.97
N GLN A 696 8.55 -6.83 -25.65
CA GLN A 696 7.90 -5.92 -26.61
C GLN A 696 8.92 -5.17 -27.47
N LEU A 697 9.97 -4.59 -26.85
CA LEU A 697 10.98 -3.86 -27.63
C LEU A 697 11.81 -4.75 -28.55
N THR A 698 11.97 -6.03 -28.21
CA THR A 698 12.60 -7.01 -29.12
C THR A 698 11.72 -7.24 -30.34
N ILE A 699 10.41 -7.39 -30.16
CA ILE A 699 9.44 -7.55 -31.26
C ILE A 699 9.47 -6.32 -32.16
N ASN A 700 9.31 -5.14 -31.58
CA ASN A 700 9.23 -3.88 -32.31
C ASN A 700 10.53 -3.60 -33.11
N PHE A 701 11.69 -3.89 -32.50
CA PHE A 701 12.98 -3.79 -33.20
C PHE A 701 13.02 -4.71 -34.43
N VAL A 702 12.69 -5.98 -34.29
CA VAL A 702 12.72 -6.93 -35.39
C VAL A 702 11.72 -6.54 -36.47
N ALA A 703 10.48 -6.24 -36.11
CA ALA A 703 9.43 -5.89 -37.06
C ALA A 703 9.71 -4.58 -37.82
N LEU A 704 10.22 -3.54 -37.12
CA LEU A 704 10.60 -2.29 -37.75
C LEU A 704 11.67 -2.49 -38.82
N PHE A 705 12.75 -3.21 -38.46
CA PHE A 705 13.85 -3.41 -39.38
C PHE A 705 13.54 -4.44 -40.50
N ILE A 706 12.68 -5.45 -40.24
CA ILE A 706 12.30 -6.40 -41.29
C ILE A 706 11.42 -5.76 -42.37
N VAL A 707 10.49 -4.88 -41.96
CA VAL A 707 9.66 -4.12 -42.90
C VAL A 707 10.50 -3.12 -43.68
N LEU A 708 11.37 -2.37 -43.01
CA LEU A 708 12.22 -1.37 -43.63
C LEU A 708 13.24 -2.01 -44.63
N LEU A 709 14.03 -2.98 -44.15
CA LEU A 709 15.07 -3.62 -44.93
C LEU A 709 14.51 -4.53 -46.06
N GLY A 710 13.40 -5.23 -45.78
CA GLY A 710 12.69 -6.02 -46.78
C GLY A 710 12.25 -5.15 -47.97
N SER A 711 11.67 -4.01 -47.70
CA SER A 711 11.27 -3.03 -48.73
C SER A 711 12.45 -2.44 -49.47
N LEU A 712 13.59 -2.16 -48.80
CA LEU A 712 14.81 -1.68 -49.46
C LEU A 712 15.43 -2.69 -50.44
N VAL A 713 15.29 -3.98 -50.15
CA VAL A 713 15.78 -5.07 -51.01
C VAL A 713 14.83 -5.35 -52.20
N GLY A 714 13.69 -4.68 -52.26
CA GLY A 714 12.72 -4.83 -53.34
C GLY A 714 11.77 -6.01 -53.19
N THR A 715 11.63 -6.55 -51.98
CA THR A 715 10.62 -7.57 -51.70
C THR A 715 9.25 -6.90 -51.52
N THR A 716 8.16 -7.61 -51.80
CA THR A 716 6.82 -7.18 -51.39
C THR A 716 6.79 -7.00 -49.88
N LEU A 717 5.93 -6.08 -49.37
CA LEU A 717 5.82 -5.80 -47.94
C LEU A 717 5.72 -7.11 -47.13
N PRO A 718 6.73 -7.44 -46.33
CA PRO A 718 6.81 -8.77 -45.68
C PRO A 718 5.76 -8.97 -44.60
N LEU A 719 5.34 -7.88 -43.94
CA LEU A 719 4.30 -7.87 -42.89
C LEU A 719 3.28 -6.78 -43.16
N THR A 720 1.99 -7.07 -43.01
CA THR A 720 0.90 -6.11 -43.19
C THR A 720 0.52 -5.40 -41.89
N VAL A 721 -0.21 -4.28 -42.01
CA VAL A 721 -0.76 -3.54 -40.87
C VAL A 721 -1.63 -4.46 -39.99
N THR A 722 -2.50 -5.27 -40.59
CA THR A 722 -3.39 -6.20 -39.86
C THR A 722 -2.62 -7.28 -39.11
N GLN A 723 -1.56 -7.84 -39.69
CA GLN A 723 -0.66 -8.78 -39.02
C GLN A 723 0.06 -8.14 -37.85
N MET A 724 0.53 -6.90 -38.03
CA MET A 724 1.23 -6.19 -36.95
C MET A 724 0.31 -5.73 -35.83
N LEU A 725 -0.96 -5.41 -36.11
CA LEU A 725 -1.96 -5.16 -35.07
C LEU A 725 -2.27 -6.43 -34.26
N TRP A 726 -2.31 -7.59 -34.91
CA TRP A 726 -2.41 -8.85 -34.16
C TRP A 726 -1.24 -9.03 -33.19
N VAL A 727 -0.03 -8.77 -33.63
CA VAL A 727 1.15 -8.94 -32.80
C VAL A 727 1.23 -7.90 -31.70
N ASN A 728 1.18 -6.60 -32.04
CA ASN A 728 1.42 -5.53 -31.09
C ASN A 728 0.25 -5.25 -30.14
N LEU A 729 -0.97 -5.49 -30.57
CA LEU A 729 -2.13 -5.18 -29.74
C LEU A 729 -2.63 -6.42 -28.99
N ILE A 730 -2.87 -7.51 -29.68
CA ILE A 730 -3.52 -8.70 -29.09
C ILE A 730 -2.49 -9.57 -28.40
N MET A 731 -1.44 -9.98 -29.11
CA MET A 731 -0.41 -10.86 -28.55
C MET A 731 0.38 -10.17 -27.42
N ASP A 732 0.73 -8.89 -27.56
CA ASP A 732 1.45 -8.13 -26.54
C ASP A 732 0.60 -7.91 -25.29
N THR A 733 -0.70 -7.70 -25.44
CA THR A 733 -1.62 -7.61 -24.30
C THR A 733 -1.69 -8.92 -23.52
N PHE A 734 -1.80 -10.04 -24.22
CA PHE A 734 -1.77 -11.35 -23.58
C PHE A 734 -0.40 -11.63 -22.94
N ALA A 735 0.68 -11.27 -23.61
CA ALA A 735 2.04 -11.40 -23.05
C ALA A 735 2.22 -10.53 -21.80
N ALA A 736 1.69 -9.31 -21.79
CA ALA A 736 1.69 -8.41 -20.64
C ALA A 736 0.97 -9.05 -19.44
N LEU A 737 -0.22 -9.61 -19.66
CA LEU A 737 -0.99 -10.30 -18.65
C LEU A 737 -0.27 -11.53 -18.10
N ALA A 738 0.34 -12.33 -19.01
CA ALA A 738 1.15 -13.49 -18.63
C ALA A 738 2.33 -13.11 -17.75
N LEU A 739 3.09 -12.09 -18.14
CA LEU A 739 4.26 -11.61 -17.40
C LEU A 739 3.90 -10.90 -16.10
N ALA A 740 2.79 -10.16 -16.07
CA ALA A 740 2.24 -9.54 -14.85
C ALA A 740 1.78 -10.60 -13.83
N SER A 741 1.36 -11.79 -14.29
CA SER A 741 0.89 -12.87 -13.43
C SER A 741 2.00 -13.64 -12.72
N ILE A 742 3.27 -13.37 -13.00
CA ILE A 742 4.41 -14.07 -12.37
C ILE A 742 4.42 -13.77 -10.87
N PRO A 743 4.46 -14.79 -9.99
CA PRO A 743 4.50 -14.61 -8.55
C PRO A 743 5.80 -13.93 -8.10
N PRO A 744 5.81 -13.27 -6.93
CA PRO A 744 7.01 -12.65 -6.39
C PRO A 744 8.06 -13.70 -6.06
N SER A 745 9.31 -13.29 -6.08
CA SER A 745 10.43 -14.14 -5.72
C SER A 745 11.22 -13.50 -4.59
N GLU A 746 11.56 -14.29 -3.57
CA GLU A 746 12.42 -13.82 -2.47
C GLU A 746 13.82 -13.38 -2.96
N SER A 747 14.24 -13.82 -4.13
CA SER A 747 15.51 -13.38 -4.72
C SER A 747 15.60 -11.87 -4.92
N VAL A 748 14.47 -11.18 -5.09
CA VAL A 748 14.45 -9.71 -5.25
C VAL A 748 14.85 -8.97 -3.97
N MET A 749 14.72 -9.61 -2.81
CA MET A 749 15.13 -9.06 -1.52
C MET A 749 16.65 -9.12 -1.28
N LYS A 750 17.39 -9.85 -2.13
CA LYS A 750 18.86 -9.87 -2.12
C LYS A 750 19.49 -8.76 -2.96
N GLU A 751 18.67 -8.03 -3.72
CA GLU A 751 19.11 -6.93 -4.57
C GLU A 751 19.03 -5.61 -3.82
N LYS A 752 19.97 -4.69 -4.10
CA LYS A 752 19.91 -3.34 -3.56
C LYS A 752 18.75 -2.55 -4.15
N PRO A 753 18.16 -1.59 -3.40
CA PRO A 753 17.13 -0.71 -3.93
C PRO A 753 17.62 0.03 -5.18
N ARG A 754 16.73 0.23 -6.15
CA ARG A 754 17.00 1.07 -7.31
C ARG A 754 17.00 2.55 -6.93
N LYS A 755 17.75 3.36 -7.66
CA LYS A 755 17.65 4.82 -7.52
C LYS A 755 16.40 5.30 -8.26
N SER A 756 15.73 6.31 -7.73
CA SER A 756 14.54 6.92 -8.36
C SER A 756 14.83 7.53 -9.73
N THR A 757 16.09 7.91 -9.98
CA THR A 757 16.59 8.49 -11.24
C THR A 757 16.98 7.44 -12.27
N ASP A 758 17.06 6.16 -11.91
CA ASP A 758 17.49 5.10 -12.84
C ASP A 758 16.45 4.91 -13.94
N PHE A 759 16.94 4.94 -15.19
CA PHE A 759 16.08 4.71 -16.34
C PHE A 759 15.62 3.23 -16.38
N ILE A 760 14.36 3.01 -16.76
CA ILE A 760 13.74 1.67 -16.72
C ILE A 760 14.49 0.65 -17.58
N ILE A 761 15.09 1.09 -18.69
CA ILE A 761 15.88 0.22 -19.57
C ILE A 761 17.32 0.15 -19.08
N THR A 762 17.67 -0.96 -18.47
CA THR A 762 19.03 -1.24 -18.01
C THR A 762 19.99 -1.57 -19.15
N LYS A 763 21.31 -1.53 -18.88
CA LYS A 763 22.32 -1.98 -19.84
C LYS A 763 22.09 -3.43 -20.29
N SER A 764 21.73 -4.31 -19.37
CA SER A 764 21.42 -5.71 -19.63
C SER A 764 20.22 -5.88 -20.57
N MET A 765 19.17 -5.09 -20.39
CA MET A 765 18.01 -5.07 -21.29
C MET A 765 18.40 -4.64 -22.71
N ARG A 766 19.21 -3.57 -22.82
CA ARG A 766 19.71 -3.10 -24.14
C ARG A 766 20.48 -4.18 -24.88
N TYR A 767 21.41 -4.87 -24.21
CA TYR A 767 22.16 -5.96 -24.83
C TYR A 767 21.26 -7.14 -25.24
N TYR A 768 20.25 -7.46 -24.44
CA TYR A 768 19.30 -8.51 -24.78
C TYR A 768 18.46 -8.14 -26.01
N ILE A 769 17.84 -6.95 -26.00
CA ILE A 769 16.99 -6.46 -27.10
C ILE A 769 17.78 -6.41 -28.40
N LEU A 770 18.96 -5.80 -28.40
CA LEU A 770 19.80 -5.70 -29.58
C LEU A 770 20.34 -7.07 -30.02
N GLY A 771 20.82 -7.89 -29.10
CA GLY A 771 21.38 -9.20 -29.42
C GLY A 771 20.34 -10.18 -29.98
N MET A 772 19.22 -10.36 -29.26
CA MET A 772 18.12 -11.23 -29.72
C MET A 772 17.44 -10.65 -30.96
N GLY A 773 17.19 -9.33 -30.96
CA GLY A 773 16.59 -8.67 -32.11
C GLY A 773 17.43 -8.80 -33.38
N THR A 774 18.75 -8.57 -33.30
CA THR A 774 19.66 -8.75 -34.46
C THR A 774 19.70 -10.21 -34.89
N ALA A 775 19.75 -11.18 -33.98
CA ALA A 775 19.73 -12.61 -34.35
C ALA A 775 18.45 -12.99 -35.10
N PHE A 776 17.29 -12.54 -34.64
CA PHE A 776 16.01 -12.76 -35.30
C PHE A 776 15.96 -12.05 -36.66
N LEU A 777 16.44 -10.79 -36.72
CA LEU A 777 16.49 -10.03 -37.95
C LEU A 777 17.33 -10.72 -39.03
N VAL A 778 18.53 -11.19 -38.68
CA VAL A 778 19.40 -11.91 -39.61
C VAL A 778 18.75 -13.19 -40.11
N LEU A 779 18.12 -13.96 -39.22
CA LEU A 779 17.40 -15.18 -39.58
C LEU A 779 16.23 -14.90 -40.54
N LEU A 780 15.41 -13.92 -40.23
CA LEU A 780 14.25 -13.54 -41.05
C LEU A 780 14.65 -12.88 -42.37
N MET A 781 15.70 -12.07 -42.40
CA MET A 781 16.25 -11.53 -43.66
C MET A 781 16.80 -12.66 -44.52
N GLY A 782 17.52 -13.63 -43.96
CA GLY A 782 17.98 -14.82 -44.69
C GLY A 782 16.80 -15.60 -45.29
N MET A 783 15.72 -15.75 -44.56
CA MET A 783 14.51 -16.42 -45.05
C MET A 783 13.82 -15.61 -46.16
N LEU A 784 13.75 -14.27 -46.07
CA LEU A 784 13.23 -13.42 -47.12
C LEU A 784 14.07 -13.51 -48.40
N PHE A 785 15.41 -13.48 -48.29
CA PHE A 785 16.31 -13.66 -49.45
C PHE A 785 16.11 -15.01 -50.08
N TRP A 786 16.04 -16.10 -49.29
CA TRP A 786 15.83 -17.45 -49.80
C TRP A 786 14.49 -17.56 -50.56
N PHE A 787 13.37 -17.09 -49.95
CA PHE A 787 12.07 -17.14 -50.61
C PHE A 787 11.99 -16.28 -51.87
N ASN A 788 12.70 -15.13 -51.91
CA ASN A 788 12.72 -14.29 -53.10
C ASN A 788 13.60 -14.83 -54.24
N SER A 789 14.61 -15.67 -53.91
CA SER A 789 15.50 -16.28 -54.89
C SER A 789 14.92 -17.54 -55.56
N GLU A 790 13.89 -18.15 -54.99
CA GLU A 790 13.24 -19.32 -55.54
C GLU A 790 12.25 -18.97 -56.67
N GLU A 791 12.11 -19.89 -57.67
CA GLU A 791 11.14 -19.76 -58.74
C GLU A 791 9.71 -19.43 -58.20
N GLY A 792 9.09 -18.40 -58.72
CA GLY A 792 7.76 -17.88 -58.29
C GLY A 792 7.82 -16.75 -57.26
N GLY A 793 8.99 -16.36 -56.72
CA GLY A 793 9.15 -15.23 -55.81
C GLY A 793 8.34 -15.32 -54.51
N MET A 794 7.90 -14.17 -53.97
CA MET A 794 7.15 -14.09 -52.70
C MET A 794 5.65 -14.36 -52.91
N THR A 795 5.26 -15.63 -52.90
CA THR A 795 3.83 -16.03 -52.93
C THR A 795 3.12 -15.78 -51.60
N THR A 796 1.81 -15.69 -51.62
CA THR A 796 0.98 -15.57 -50.41
C THR A 796 1.24 -16.71 -49.42
N TYR A 797 1.48 -17.92 -49.91
CA TYR A 797 1.85 -19.07 -49.08
C TYR A 797 3.20 -18.81 -48.35
N ARG A 798 4.25 -18.38 -49.08
CA ARG A 798 5.56 -18.06 -48.48
C ARG A 798 5.47 -16.89 -47.48
N LEU A 799 4.68 -15.89 -47.75
CA LEU A 799 4.38 -14.78 -46.83
C LEU A 799 3.66 -15.26 -45.56
N THR A 800 2.73 -16.24 -45.72
CA THR A 800 2.05 -16.86 -44.56
C THR A 800 3.03 -17.64 -43.69
N VAL A 801 3.89 -18.44 -44.33
CA VAL A 801 4.99 -19.17 -43.64
C VAL A 801 5.89 -18.18 -42.92
N PHE A 802 6.32 -17.11 -43.58
CA PHE A 802 7.16 -16.06 -43.01
C PHE A 802 6.52 -15.38 -41.80
N PHE A 803 5.26 -14.95 -41.90
CA PHE A 803 4.50 -14.35 -40.80
C PHE A 803 4.36 -15.31 -39.62
N THR A 804 4.01 -16.58 -39.89
CA THR A 804 3.87 -17.60 -38.86
C THR A 804 5.20 -17.88 -38.16
N PHE A 805 6.28 -17.92 -38.91
CA PHE A 805 7.64 -18.11 -38.40
C PHE A 805 8.04 -16.93 -37.48
N PHE A 806 7.77 -15.69 -37.92
CA PHE A 806 8.01 -14.49 -37.14
C PHE A 806 7.27 -14.54 -35.80
N VAL A 807 5.97 -14.88 -35.80
CA VAL A 807 5.17 -14.96 -34.57
C VAL A 807 5.65 -16.06 -33.65
N MET A 808 6.00 -17.23 -34.19
CA MET A 808 6.49 -18.36 -33.39
C MET A 808 7.88 -18.11 -32.78
N LEU A 809 8.75 -17.34 -33.41
CA LEU A 809 9.99 -16.86 -32.77
C LEU A 809 9.69 -16.02 -31.52
N GLN A 810 8.72 -15.10 -31.60
CA GLN A 810 8.31 -14.28 -30.47
C GLN A 810 7.60 -15.09 -29.39
N PHE A 811 6.78 -16.07 -29.80
CA PHE A 811 6.12 -16.99 -28.87
C PHE A 811 7.14 -17.71 -27.97
N TRP A 812 8.21 -18.25 -28.53
CA TRP A 812 9.28 -18.91 -27.78
C TRP A 812 10.14 -17.89 -26.99
N ASN A 813 10.30 -16.67 -27.51
CA ASN A 813 10.99 -15.58 -26.82
C ASN A 813 10.25 -15.12 -25.57
N LEU A 814 8.92 -15.24 -25.50
CA LEU A 814 8.11 -14.95 -24.29
C LEU A 814 8.59 -15.78 -23.10
N PHE A 815 8.91 -17.05 -23.30
CA PHE A 815 9.46 -17.91 -22.25
C PHE A 815 10.85 -17.45 -21.77
N ASN A 816 11.69 -16.97 -22.67
CA ASN A 816 12.98 -16.40 -22.32
C ASN A 816 12.85 -15.07 -21.58
N ALA A 817 11.94 -14.19 -22.02
CA ALA A 817 11.64 -12.92 -21.38
C ALA A 817 11.09 -13.12 -19.95
N ARG A 818 10.26 -14.15 -19.72
CA ARG A 818 9.71 -14.49 -18.40
C ARG A 818 10.78 -14.64 -17.32
N VAL A 819 11.91 -15.22 -17.66
CA VAL A 819 13.02 -15.49 -16.73
C VAL A 819 14.19 -14.51 -16.90
N PHE A 820 13.98 -13.42 -17.65
CA PHE A 820 15.00 -12.39 -17.83
C PHE A 820 15.48 -11.86 -16.48
N GLY A 821 16.79 -11.70 -16.35
CA GLY A 821 17.41 -11.24 -15.10
C GLY A 821 17.58 -12.33 -14.03
N THR A 822 17.21 -13.58 -14.34
CA THR A 822 17.42 -14.73 -13.44
C THR A 822 18.23 -15.82 -14.13
N SER A 823 18.75 -16.76 -13.35
CA SER A 823 19.36 -17.99 -13.87
C SER A 823 18.40 -19.19 -13.86
N ASP A 824 17.12 -18.97 -13.52
CA ASP A 824 16.12 -20.03 -13.47
C ASP A 824 15.74 -20.56 -14.84
N SER A 825 15.25 -21.81 -14.91
CA SER A 825 14.69 -22.39 -16.13
C SER A 825 13.38 -21.71 -16.52
N ALA A 826 13.15 -21.52 -17.82
CA ALA A 826 11.89 -20.98 -18.33
C ALA A 826 10.67 -21.84 -17.96
N PHE A 827 10.87 -23.11 -17.65
CA PHE A 827 9.80 -24.04 -17.23
C PHE A 827 9.52 -24.01 -15.72
N LYS A 828 10.41 -23.41 -14.91
CA LYS A 828 10.24 -23.37 -13.45
C LYS A 828 8.98 -22.59 -13.06
N GLY A 829 8.05 -23.25 -12.37
CA GLY A 829 6.84 -22.63 -11.81
C GLY A 829 5.78 -22.24 -12.85
N ILE A 830 5.81 -22.75 -14.08
CA ILE A 830 4.72 -22.57 -15.05
C ILE A 830 3.42 -23.15 -14.49
N SER A 831 3.47 -24.39 -14.00
CA SER A 831 2.30 -25.09 -13.43
C SER A 831 1.65 -24.41 -12.22
N LYS A 832 2.33 -23.45 -11.59
CA LYS A 832 1.77 -22.61 -10.51
C LYS A 832 1.08 -21.34 -11.03
N SER A 833 1.09 -21.10 -12.34
CA SER A 833 0.59 -19.90 -12.99
C SER A 833 -0.47 -20.25 -14.04
N TYR A 834 -1.64 -20.77 -13.59
CA TYR A 834 -2.75 -21.12 -14.51
C TYR A 834 -3.11 -20.01 -15.50
N GLY A 835 -2.99 -18.75 -15.11
CA GLY A 835 -3.20 -17.62 -16.01
C GLY A 835 -2.22 -17.59 -17.18
N MET A 836 -0.94 -17.95 -16.94
CA MET A 836 0.06 -17.99 -18.01
C MET A 836 -0.18 -19.13 -18.99
N GLU A 837 -0.55 -20.32 -18.52
CA GLU A 837 -0.84 -21.46 -19.40
C GLU A 837 -2.02 -21.15 -20.33
N LEU A 838 -3.10 -20.59 -19.79
CA LEU A 838 -4.28 -20.20 -20.58
C LEU A 838 -3.92 -19.15 -21.63
N ILE A 839 -3.08 -18.18 -21.29
CA ILE A 839 -2.65 -17.10 -22.19
C ILE A 839 -1.76 -17.66 -23.32
N ILE A 840 -0.83 -18.54 -23.01
CA ILE A 840 0.01 -19.21 -24.01
C ILE A 840 -0.85 -19.97 -25.01
N LEU A 841 -1.87 -20.71 -24.53
CA LEU A 841 -2.84 -21.40 -25.38
C LEU A 841 -3.69 -20.43 -26.20
N ALA A 842 -4.07 -19.29 -25.65
CA ALA A 842 -4.84 -18.26 -26.35
C ALA A 842 -4.02 -17.62 -27.49
N ILE A 843 -2.73 -17.32 -27.26
CA ILE A 843 -1.83 -16.79 -28.32
C ILE A 843 -1.68 -17.82 -29.44
N LEU A 844 -1.40 -19.07 -29.10
CA LEU A 844 -1.21 -20.13 -30.09
C LEU A 844 -2.52 -20.41 -30.86
N GLY A 845 -3.64 -20.51 -30.15
CA GLY A 845 -4.94 -20.71 -30.76
C GLY A 845 -5.35 -19.55 -31.68
N GLY A 846 -5.11 -18.31 -31.26
CA GLY A 846 -5.34 -17.11 -32.06
C GLY A 846 -4.50 -17.08 -33.33
N GLN A 847 -3.22 -17.46 -33.24
CA GLN A 847 -2.32 -17.56 -34.41
C GLN A 847 -2.83 -18.62 -35.39
N ILE A 848 -3.24 -19.81 -34.91
CA ILE A 848 -3.80 -20.86 -35.75
C ILE A 848 -5.08 -20.38 -36.45
N LEU A 849 -5.99 -19.71 -35.72
CA LEU A 849 -7.22 -19.18 -36.28
C LEU A 849 -6.96 -18.15 -37.39
N ILE A 850 -6.02 -17.22 -37.18
CA ILE A 850 -5.67 -16.20 -38.18
C ILE A 850 -5.03 -16.83 -39.43
N VAL A 851 -4.15 -17.79 -39.28
CA VAL A 851 -3.48 -18.44 -40.41
C VAL A 851 -4.47 -19.29 -41.20
N GLN A 852 -5.35 -20.02 -40.52
CA GLN A 852 -6.28 -20.95 -41.19
C GLN A 852 -7.52 -20.28 -41.80
N PHE A 853 -8.00 -19.19 -41.17
CA PHE A 853 -9.27 -18.58 -41.51
C PHE A 853 -9.18 -17.07 -41.84
N GLY A 854 -8.03 -16.44 -41.67
CA GLY A 854 -7.85 -14.97 -41.84
C GLY A 854 -7.92 -14.50 -43.28
N GLY A 855 -7.58 -15.39 -44.25
CA GLY A 855 -7.75 -15.11 -45.69
C GLY A 855 -7.15 -13.77 -46.13
N ALA A 856 -7.89 -13.05 -46.97
CA ALA A 856 -7.44 -11.78 -47.56
C ALA A 856 -7.21 -10.67 -46.48
N VAL A 857 -7.96 -10.68 -45.39
CA VAL A 857 -7.87 -9.67 -44.31
C VAL A 857 -6.49 -9.68 -43.65
N PHE A 858 -5.93 -10.85 -43.39
CA PHE A 858 -4.59 -11.03 -42.83
C PHE A 858 -3.56 -11.41 -43.88
N ARG A 859 -3.90 -11.43 -45.14
CA ARG A 859 -3.06 -11.91 -46.26
C ARG A 859 -2.45 -13.27 -45.94
N THR A 860 -3.28 -14.24 -45.52
CA THR A 860 -2.89 -15.59 -45.15
C THR A 860 -3.60 -16.63 -45.95
N VAL A 861 -2.96 -17.78 -46.11
CA VAL A 861 -3.57 -19.02 -46.68
C VAL A 861 -3.36 -20.15 -45.68
N PRO A 862 -4.31 -21.12 -45.63
CA PRO A 862 -4.18 -22.26 -44.74
C PRO A 862 -2.85 -23.02 -44.93
N LEU A 863 -2.15 -23.29 -43.83
CA LEU A 863 -0.94 -24.10 -43.78
C LEU A 863 -1.29 -25.54 -43.41
N ASP A 864 -0.60 -26.49 -44.05
CA ASP A 864 -0.69 -27.91 -43.73
C ASP A 864 0.00 -28.23 -42.38
N PHE A 865 -0.36 -29.34 -41.77
CA PHE A 865 0.14 -29.76 -40.46
C PHE A 865 1.67 -29.91 -40.43
N MET A 866 2.29 -30.43 -41.51
CA MET A 866 3.72 -30.64 -41.59
C MET A 866 4.49 -29.30 -41.59
N THR A 867 3.97 -28.31 -42.32
CA THR A 867 4.52 -26.95 -42.34
C THR A 867 4.43 -26.31 -40.97
N TRP A 868 3.28 -26.45 -40.28
CA TRP A 868 3.13 -26.01 -38.89
C TRP A 868 4.16 -26.64 -37.95
N MET A 869 4.30 -27.97 -38.00
CA MET A 869 5.27 -28.69 -37.16
C MET A 869 6.70 -28.25 -37.44
N THR A 870 7.05 -28.05 -38.73
CA THR A 870 8.38 -27.56 -39.12
C THR A 870 8.66 -26.18 -38.55
N ILE A 871 7.68 -25.26 -38.63
CA ILE A 871 7.81 -23.91 -38.06
C ILE A 871 7.97 -23.97 -36.54
N VAL A 872 7.08 -24.70 -35.85
CA VAL A 872 7.09 -24.80 -34.37
C VAL A 872 8.41 -25.39 -33.88
N VAL A 873 8.89 -26.48 -34.50
CA VAL A 873 10.13 -27.15 -34.09
C VAL A 873 11.34 -26.27 -34.41
N SER A 874 11.43 -25.71 -35.62
CA SER A 874 12.59 -24.88 -36.02
C SER A 874 12.69 -23.59 -35.20
N THR A 875 11.55 -22.94 -34.85
CA THR A 875 11.56 -21.73 -34.02
C THR A 875 11.82 -22.02 -32.53
N SER A 876 11.55 -23.25 -32.07
CA SER A 876 11.77 -23.62 -30.66
C SER A 876 13.24 -23.55 -30.22
N PHE A 877 14.20 -23.56 -31.17
CA PHE A 877 15.61 -23.37 -30.85
C PHE A 877 15.89 -22.10 -30.03
N VAL A 878 15.09 -21.06 -30.20
CA VAL A 878 15.16 -19.83 -29.39
C VAL A 878 15.06 -20.13 -27.89
N LEU A 879 14.12 -20.99 -27.51
CA LEU A 879 13.93 -21.43 -26.14
C LEU A 879 15.10 -22.29 -25.65
N TRP A 880 15.49 -23.27 -26.43
CA TRP A 880 16.55 -24.23 -26.06
C TRP A 880 17.94 -23.59 -25.95
N ILE A 881 18.27 -22.64 -26.83
CA ILE A 881 19.49 -21.83 -26.69
C ILE A 881 19.44 -21.01 -25.41
N GLY A 882 18.30 -20.37 -25.09
CA GLY A 882 18.10 -19.67 -23.84
C GLY A 882 18.31 -20.57 -22.62
N GLU A 883 17.76 -21.80 -22.63
CA GLU A 883 17.95 -22.78 -21.55
C GLU A 883 19.41 -23.17 -21.39
N LEU A 884 20.11 -23.43 -22.48
CA LEU A 884 21.52 -23.78 -22.48
C LEU A 884 22.39 -22.65 -21.85
N VAL A 885 22.14 -21.40 -22.25
CA VAL A 885 22.84 -20.23 -21.67
C VAL A 885 22.59 -20.14 -20.18
N ARG A 886 21.33 -20.33 -19.71
CA ARG A 886 21.00 -20.31 -18.30
C ARG A 886 21.61 -21.47 -17.52
N LEU A 887 21.68 -22.67 -18.14
CA LEU A 887 22.33 -23.81 -17.55
C LEU A 887 23.84 -23.54 -17.33
N ILE A 888 24.52 -23.02 -18.35
CA ILE A 888 25.93 -22.64 -18.26
C ILE A 888 26.16 -21.63 -17.15
N ARG A 889 25.32 -20.58 -17.05
CA ARG A 889 25.40 -19.58 -15.98
C ARG A 889 25.24 -20.19 -14.60
N ARG A 890 24.31 -21.16 -14.42
CA ARG A 890 24.14 -21.87 -13.14
C ARG A 890 25.37 -22.67 -12.74
N LEU A 891 26.03 -23.27 -13.72
CA LEU A 891 27.22 -24.07 -13.47
C LEU A 891 28.45 -23.20 -13.15
N THR A 892 28.54 -22.00 -13.72
CA THR A 892 29.63 -21.05 -13.48
C THR A 892 29.45 -20.17 -12.22
N GLN A 893 28.25 -20.09 -11.66
CA GLN A 893 27.95 -19.36 -10.43
C GLN A 893 27.99 -20.23 -9.16
N LYS A 894 28.17 -21.53 -9.31
CA LYS A 894 28.52 -22.45 -8.22
C LYS A 894 30.03 -22.51 -8.04
#